data_ad51d36106ec6aaa59ad632a21d14775
#
_entry.id   ad51d36106ec6aaa59ad632a21d14775
#
_cell.length_a   1.000
_cell.length_b   1.000
_cell.length_c   1.000
_cell.angle_alpha   90.00
_cell.angle_beta   90.00
_cell.angle_gamma   90.00
#
_symmetry.space_group_name_H-M   'P 1'
#
loop_
_entity.id
_entity.type
_entity.pdbx_description
1 polymer ?
#
loop_
_entity_poly.entity_id
_entity_poly.type
_entity_poly.pdbx_seq_one_letter_code
_entity_poly.pdbx_strand_id
1 'polypeptide(L)'
;MIRWQAIALLCCCCLLLAGCQQIPHQPGQPVNALPAAGQLYARTAAQLPPVNDLPPYEALYQSFLASGQVQQSAIDWRAMQQQLMQTDIGQCLSLPWRQWQQQNLLNLAFYRLAMNCYQEHQQHSEFKALQAYQSYLRDGILRSGNGKASYSAWRINTFADAHELLSLLGMQTQDYHAVLTASGNSMHYEVHVYDPADNRLKTVFFENQRYLHAIDGLPFPFVGLVDGWRKELLPEGANNNPAMMVPLAIALMEEKNIAEAEALLLKAVARGSLQAKVTLAEWCFQPTLHLKTSKAQCLGWLTDAADQDYIPALQLLHFLHFKTLIAGKHQLAVTELQAYINERAGPGVAEVQLARYLLQGKLTPRDTTTAVAQLQTAAKAGHPDAASFAILAQLEHQQLPAAKATAQLKQLAEQGSTTAAYLYVSDLMQQPELNEAERQQAQQLLRQAMLSYHPEAFYLYGYGLERRWFADDSQPANYYYQQAAERFFARAMLRLGNLYRDGEFVKADPLQASRWLYLCTRQGIAACAFHVGVMLDDGEGISADPAAAMRFYSFGAEQGYAPALNRLGLLYLFGKGTPEDPVKAVELLQQAASKGSVSASYYLGLLYFEGQQVSRDLVKARQYFEQAQEHPKARYYLENWQQLTTQPSK
;
A
#
# COMPACT_ATOMS: atom_id res chain seq x y z
N MET A 1 29.99 15.64 22.39
CA MET A 1 28.66 15.49 23.01
C MET A 1 27.53 16.02 22.12
N ILE A 2 27.54 17.26 21.64
CA ILE A 2 26.45 17.84 20.82
C ILE A 2 26.21 17.08 19.50
N ARG A 3 27.24 16.59 18.80
CA ARG A 3 27.09 15.81 17.55
C ARG A 3 26.45 14.43 17.74
N TRP A 4 26.74 13.73 18.82
CA TRP A 4 26.11 12.44 19.13
C TRP A 4 24.64 12.58 19.56
N GLN A 5 24.34 13.61 20.33
CA GLN A 5 22.96 13.91 20.75
C GLN A 5 22.07 14.31 19.56
N ALA A 6 22.61 15.04 18.58
CA ALA A 6 21.87 15.39 17.37
C ALA A 6 21.59 14.16 16.48
N ILE A 7 22.57 13.26 16.34
CA ILE A 7 22.40 11.99 15.59
C ILE A 7 21.45 11.04 16.35
N ALA A 8 21.55 10.97 17.67
CA ALA A 8 20.68 10.15 18.49
C ALA A 8 19.22 10.68 18.55
N LEU A 9 19.02 11.99 18.54
CA LEU A 9 17.68 12.62 18.48
C LEU A 9 17.00 12.40 17.13
N LEU A 10 17.74 12.39 16.03
CA LEU A 10 17.23 12.04 14.70
C LEU A 10 16.86 10.55 14.59
N CYS A 11 17.58 9.68 15.34
CA CYS A 11 17.26 8.24 15.40
C CYS A 11 16.12 7.88 16.39
N CYS A 12 15.78 8.75 17.36
CA CYS A 12 14.70 8.52 18.34
C CYS A 12 13.29 8.48 17.74
N CYS A 13 13.09 8.85 16.48
CA CYS A 13 11.80 8.68 15.77
C CYS A 13 11.38 7.21 15.58
N CYS A 14 12.25 6.25 15.93
CA CYS A 14 11.96 4.81 15.84
C CYS A 14 11.37 4.20 17.14
N LEU A 15 10.92 5.00 18.10
CA LEU A 15 10.40 4.51 19.40
C LEU A 15 8.95 3.99 19.36
N LEU A 16 8.48 3.46 18.23
CA LEU A 16 7.05 3.22 17.98
C LEU A 16 6.63 1.75 17.94
N LEU A 17 7.20 0.88 18.76
CA LEU A 17 6.66 -0.49 18.89
C LEU A 17 6.69 -0.99 20.35
N ALA A 18 6.09 -0.26 21.26
CA ALA A 18 5.89 -0.71 22.64
C ALA A 18 4.45 -1.19 22.86
N GLY A 19 4.07 -2.29 22.20
CA GLY A 19 2.74 -2.88 22.34
C GLY A 19 2.65 -4.36 21.98
N CYS A 20 3.70 -4.93 21.40
CA CYS A 20 3.71 -6.35 21.08
C CYS A 20 3.90 -7.17 22.35
N GLN A 21 2.87 -7.91 22.77
CA GLN A 21 2.99 -8.94 23.80
C GLN A 21 4.09 -9.93 23.37
N GLN A 22 5.00 -10.19 24.30
CA GLN A 22 6.13 -11.08 24.15
C GLN A 22 5.64 -12.49 23.80
N ILE A 23 5.88 -12.92 22.56
CA ILE A 23 6.04 -14.34 22.26
C ILE A 23 7.49 -14.65 22.62
N PRO A 24 7.77 -15.55 23.57
CA PRO A 24 9.15 -15.82 23.97
C PRO A 24 9.87 -16.57 22.84
N HIS A 25 10.65 -15.86 22.03
CA HIS A 25 11.65 -16.48 21.18
C HIS A 25 12.88 -16.73 22.06
N GLN A 26 13.24 -18.00 22.24
CA GLN A 26 14.48 -18.37 22.92
C GLN A 26 15.67 -17.90 22.05
N PRO A 27 16.57 -17.06 22.60
CA PRO A 27 17.82 -16.75 21.89
C PRO A 27 18.65 -18.05 21.76
N GLY A 28 19.10 -18.34 20.55
CA GLY A 28 20.00 -19.44 20.27
C GLY A 28 19.40 -20.67 19.57
N GLN A 29 18.29 -20.53 18.84
CA GLN A 29 17.89 -21.64 17.95
C GLN A 29 19.00 -21.92 16.91
N PRO A 30 19.39 -23.20 16.73
CA PRO A 30 20.38 -23.53 15.72
C PRO A 30 19.89 -23.15 14.31
N VAL A 31 20.78 -22.66 13.47
CA VAL A 31 20.48 -22.18 12.10
C VAL A 31 19.66 -23.19 11.29
N ASN A 32 19.79 -24.48 11.57
CA ASN A 32 19.07 -25.57 10.91
C ASN A 32 17.59 -25.68 11.34
N ALA A 33 17.18 -25.03 12.43
CA ALA A 33 15.79 -25.01 12.90
C ALA A 33 14.96 -23.89 12.23
N LEU A 34 15.61 -22.97 11.49
CA LEU A 34 14.94 -21.89 10.76
C LEU A 34 14.26 -22.43 9.49
N PRO A 35 13.17 -21.78 9.03
CA PRO A 35 12.59 -22.06 7.72
C PRO A 35 13.68 -22.02 6.64
N ALA A 36 13.64 -22.92 5.66
CA ALA A 36 14.66 -23.01 4.59
C ALA A 36 14.89 -21.65 3.92
N ALA A 37 13.83 -20.86 3.73
CA ALA A 37 13.90 -19.51 3.16
C ALA A 37 14.72 -18.52 4.02
N GLY A 38 14.75 -18.68 5.35
CA GLY A 38 15.48 -17.80 6.28
C GLY A 38 16.95 -18.18 6.51
N GLN A 39 17.38 -19.35 6.07
CA GLN A 39 18.72 -19.87 6.38
C GLN A 39 19.85 -19.07 5.71
N LEU A 40 19.61 -18.49 4.53
CA LEU A 40 20.62 -17.70 3.82
C LEU A 40 21.05 -16.50 4.65
N TYR A 41 20.10 -15.72 5.17
CA TYR A 41 20.39 -14.57 6.03
C TYR A 41 21.15 -14.99 7.29
N ALA A 42 20.66 -15.99 7.99
CA ALA A 42 21.27 -16.43 9.26
C ALA A 42 22.73 -16.89 9.09
N ARG A 43 23.05 -17.62 8.01
CA ARG A 43 24.41 -18.04 7.69
C ARG A 43 25.31 -16.84 7.34
N THR A 44 24.80 -15.92 6.49
CA THR A 44 25.55 -14.71 6.09
C THR A 44 25.83 -13.83 7.29
N ALA A 45 24.85 -13.59 8.17
CA ALA A 45 25.01 -12.80 9.39
C ALA A 45 26.02 -13.43 10.36
N ALA A 46 25.98 -14.75 10.53
CA ALA A 46 26.93 -15.46 11.40
C ALA A 46 28.37 -15.39 10.89
N GLN A 47 28.60 -15.47 9.59
CA GLN A 47 29.91 -15.52 8.97
C GLN A 47 30.52 -14.13 8.71
N LEU A 48 29.68 -13.12 8.40
CA LEU A 48 30.09 -11.78 7.94
C LEU A 48 31.17 -11.88 6.83
N PRO A 49 30.84 -12.49 5.68
CA PRO A 49 31.81 -12.68 4.60
C PRO A 49 32.22 -11.33 3.98
N PRO A 50 33.35 -11.25 3.28
CA PRO A 50 33.68 -10.07 2.49
C PRO A 50 32.56 -9.67 1.55
N VAL A 51 32.40 -8.37 1.25
CA VAL A 51 31.28 -7.84 0.46
C VAL A 51 31.15 -8.49 -0.92
N ASN A 52 32.29 -8.85 -1.54
CA ASN A 52 32.28 -9.52 -2.85
C ASN A 52 31.69 -10.95 -2.82
N ASP A 53 31.65 -11.55 -1.64
CA ASP A 53 31.12 -12.90 -1.43
C ASP A 53 29.68 -12.88 -0.88
N LEU A 54 29.08 -11.68 -0.73
CA LEU A 54 27.69 -11.53 -0.29
C LEU A 54 26.73 -11.99 -1.40
N PRO A 55 25.61 -12.65 -1.00
CA PRO A 55 24.52 -12.92 -1.94
C PRO A 55 23.95 -11.62 -2.51
N PRO A 56 23.20 -11.66 -3.63
CA PRO A 56 22.46 -10.51 -4.10
C PRO A 56 21.56 -9.92 -3.00
N TYR A 57 21.54 -8.58 -2.87
CA TYR A 57 20.80 -7.89 -1.79
C TYR A 57 19.36 -8.36 -1.67
N GLU A 58 18.63 -8.46 -2.78
CA GLU A 58 17.21 -8.87 -2.77
C GLU A 58 17.04 -10.29 -2.19
N ALA A 59 17.92 -11.24 -2.56
CA ALA A 59 17.85 -12.59 -2.01
C ALA A 59 18.14 -12.62 -0.50
N LEU A 60 19.10 -11.81 -0.06
CA LEU A 60 19.44 -11.69 1.35
C LEU A 60 18.32 -11.00 2.14
N TYR A 61 17.70 -9.96 1.58
CA TYR A 61 16.57 -9.25 2.17
C TYR A 61 15.33 -10.16 2.31
N GLN A 62 14.96 -10.89 1.27
CA GLN A 62 13.85 -11.84 1.33
C GLN A 62 14.11 -12.95 2.36
N SER A 63 15.35 -13.45 2.44
CA SER A 63 15.71 -14.43 3.44
C SER A 63 15.69 -13.86 4.87
N PHE A 64 16.01 -12.58 5.05
CA PHE A 64 15.86 -11.88 6.33
C PHE A 64 14.40 -11.83 6.77
N LEU A 65 13.50 -11.38 5.89
CA LEU A 65 12.07 -11.33 6.18
C LEU A 65 11.49 -12.69 6.54
N ALA A 66 11.98 -13.77 5.91
CA ALA A 66 11.56 -15.14 6.15
C ALA A 66 12.25 -15.80 7.38
N SER A 67 13.26 -15.18 7.95
CA SER A 67 14.07 -15.80 9.02
C SER A 67 13.40 -15.85 10.38
N GLY A 68 12.34 -15.06 10.61
CA GLY A 68 11.77 -14.84 11.94
C GLY A 68 12.66 -14.02 12.89
N GLN A 69 13.79 -13.47 12.41
CA GLN A 69 14.73 -12.68 13.23
C GLN A 69 14.44 -11.17 13.19
N VAL A 70 13.47 -10.74 12.39
CA VAL A 70 13.19 -9.32 12.16
C VAL A 70 12.80 -8.61 13.46
N GLN A 71 11.94 -9.22 14.28
CA GLN A 71 11.52 -8.66 15.57
C GLN A 71 12.72 -8.53 16.53
N GLN A 72 13.57 -9.57 16.62
CA GLN A 72 14.75 -9.54 17.47
C GLN A 72 15.74 -8.48 17.01
N SER A 73 15.97 -8.35 15.69
CA SER A 73 16.82 -7.30 15.11
C SER A 73 16.33 -5.90 15.47
N ALA A 74 15.03 -5.66 15.49
CA ALA A 74 14.47 -4.38 15.92
C ALA A 74 14.67 -4.08 17.41
N ILE A 75 14.61 -5.12 18.26
CA ILE A 75 14.91 -5.00 19.70
C ILE A 75 16.41 -4.72 19.90
N ASP A 76 17.27 -5.48 19.25
CA ASP A 76 18.72 -5.34 19.32
C ASP A 76 19.17 -3.96 18.85
N TRP A 77 18.57 -3.43 17.79
CA TRP A 77 18.81 -2.07 17.30
C TRP A 77 18.55 -1.01 18.35
N ARG A 78 17.43 -1.11 19.10
CA ARG A 78 17.09 -0.16 20.17
C ARG A 78 18.05 -0.26 21.35
N ALA A 79 18.37 -1.49 21.77
CA ALA A 79 19.31 -1.72 22.85
C ALA A 79 20.70 -1.15 22.52
N MET A 80 21.15 -1.35 21.28
CA MET A 80 22.39 -0.77 20.76
C MET A 80 22.36 0.77 20.79
N GLN A 81 21.29 1.39 20.31
CA GLN A 81 21.14 2.84 20.33
C GLN A 81 21.17 3.41 21.76
N GLN A 82 20.51 2.76 22.71
CA GLN A 82 20.54 3.17 24.12
C GLN A 82 21.96 3.08 24.70
N GLN A 83 22.69 2.01 24.40
CA GLN A 83 24.06 1.83 24.86
C GLN A 83 25.01 2.86 24.23
N LEU A 84 24.84 3.16 22.93
CA LEU A 84 25.59 4.23 22.26
C LEU A 84 25.37 5.61 22.88
N MET A 85 24.12 5.93 23.23
CA MET A 85 23.80 7.21 23.89
C MET A 85 24.47 7.38 25.25
N GLN A 86 24.76 6.28 25.94
CA GLN A 86 25.41 6.24 27.26
C GLN A 86 26.93 6.19 27.18
N THR A 87 27.50 5.89 26.01
CA THR A 87 28.93 5.69 25.80
C THR A 87 29.59 6.96 25.25
N ASP A 88 30.67 7.40 25.86
CA ASP A 88 31.49 8.48 25.31
C ASP A 88 32.15 8.00 23.99
N ILE A 89 32.23 8.90 23.01
CA ILE A 89 32.86 8.60 21.72
C ILE A 89 34.31 8.13 21.86
N GLY A 90 35.03 8.63 22.86
CA GLY A 90 36.36 8.21 23.19
C GLY A 90 36.49 6.75 23.64
N GLN A 91 35.38 6.14 24.05
CA GLN A 91 35.32 4.74 24.51
C GLN A 91 34.56 3.82 23.52
N CYS A 92 34.14 4.33 22.39
CA CYS A 92 33.29 3.59 21.46
C CYS A 92 33.94 2.33 20.88
N LEU A 93 35.26 2.22 20.83
CA LEU A 93 35.96 0.99 20.40
C LEU A 93 35.79 -0.19 21.37
N SER A 94 35.38 0.07 22.63
CA SER A 94 35.07 -0.99 23.58
C SER A 94 33.75 -1.68 23.33
N LEU A 95 32.94 -1.14 22.45
CA LEU A 95 31.60 -1.66 22.10
C LEU A 95 31.69 -2.91 21.21
N PRO A 96 30.74 -3.83 21.29
CA PRO A 96 30.79 -5.11 20.57
C PRO A 96 30.34 -4.97 19.10
N TRP A 97 31.02 -4.12 18.31
CA TRP A 97 30.62 -3.76 16.93
C TRP A 97 30.43 -4.98 16.03
N ARG A 98 31.26 -6.02 16.13
CA ARG A 98 31.13 -7.22 15.31
C ARG A 98 29.86 -8.01 15.64
N GLN A 99 29.49 -8.14 16.91
CA GLN A 99 28.25 -8.76 17.33
C GLN A 99 27.04 -7.93 16.84
N TRP A 100 27.12 -6.61 17.00
CA TRP A 100 26.07 -5.70 16.53
C TRP A 100 25.93 -5.71 15.01
N GLN A 101 27.00 -5.86 14.25
CA GLN A 101 26.95 -6.03 12.79
C GLN A 101 26.19 -7.30 12.40
N GLN A 102 26.42 -8.42 13.11
CA GLN A 102 25.68 -9.67 12.87
C GLN A 102 24.16 -9.49 13.09
N GLN A 103 23.80 -8.73 14.11
CA GLN A 103 22.39 -8.44 14.46
C GLN A 103 21.74 -7.41 13.53
N ASN A 104 22.53 -6.53 12.91
CA ASN A 104 22.08 -5.41 12.10
C ASN A 104 22.66 -5.44 10.67
N LEU A 105 22.90 -6.62 10.11
CA LEU A 105 23.56 -6.79 8.82
C LEU A 105 22.92 -5.97 7.67
N LEU A 106 21.60 -5.83 7.66
CA LEU A 106 20.85 -5.10 6.64
C LEU A 106 20.38 -3.71 7.08
N ASN A 107 20.93 -3.17 8.17
CA ASN A 107 20.59 -1.84 8.67
C ASN A 107 21.63 -0.81 8.19
N LEU A 108 21.24 0.04 7.22
CA LEU A 108 22.14 1.03 6.62
C LEU A 108 22.66 2.05 7.65
N ALA A 109 21.79 2.49 8.56
CA ALA A 109 22.14 3.46 9.59
C ALA A 109 23.16 2.92 10.61
N PHE A 110 23.17 1.59 10.85
CA PHE A 110 24.17 0.95 11.69
C PHE A 110 25.60 1.24 11.20
N TYR A 111 25.84 1.10 9.90
CA TYR A 111 27.17 1.27 9.31
C TYR A 111 27.68 2.70 9.47
N ARG A 112 26.81 3.70 9.38
CA ARG A 112 27.18 5.10 9.65
C ARG A 112 27.68 5.28 11.07
N LEU A 113 26.96 4.73 12.05
CA LEU A 113 27.31 4.86 13.47
C LEU A 113 28.63 4.16 13.77
N ALA A 114 28.83 2.93 13.26
CA ALA A 114 30.07 2.19 13.43
C ALA A 114 31.25 2.91 12.77
N MET A 115 31.10 3.37 11.53
CA MET A 115 32.13 4.10 10.80
C MET A 115 32.60 5.37 11.51
N ASN A 116 31.68 6.13 12.11
CA ASN A 116 32.03 7.34 12.88
C ASN A 116 32.99 7.02 14.03
N CYS A 117 32.78 5.89 14.75
CA CYS A 117 33.69 5.45 15.82
C CYS A 117 35.07 5.10 15.29
N TYR A 118 35.14 4.30 14.23
CA TYR A 118 36.42 3.89 13.66
C TYR A 118 37.18 5.06 13.01
N GLN A 119 36.48 6.03 12.46
CA GLN A 119 37.05 7.26 11.89
C GLN A 119 37.67 8.14 12.98
N GLU A 120 36.99 8.36 14.10
CA GLU A 120 37.53 9.14 15.23
C GLU A 120 38.80 8.53 15.84
N HIS A 121 38.92 7.20 15.79
CA HIS A 121 40.04 6.46 16.30
C HIS A 121 41.08 6.08 15.21
N GLN A 122 40.98 6.63 14.00
CA GLN A 122 41.89 6.43 12.87
C GLN A 122 42.07 4.94 12.45
N GLN A 123 41.07 4.11 12.70
CA GLN A 123 41.05 2.68 12.32
C GLN A 123 40.60 2.53 10.86
N HIS A 124 41.53 2.79 9.92
CA HIS A 124 41.24 2.89 8.50
C HIS A 124 40.81 1.57 7.82
N SER A 125 41.29 0.43 8.31
CA SER A 125 40.94 -0.89 7.75
C SER A 125 39.49 -1.25 8.03
N GLU A 126 39.07 -1.10 9.29
CA GLU A 126 37.71 -1.36 9.76
C GLU A 126 36.72 -0.39 9.13
N PHE A 127 37.11 0.90 9.06
CA PHE A 127 36.31 1.91 8.38
C PHE A 127 36.03 1.53 6.92
N LYS A 128 37.07 1.14 6.14
CA LYS A 128 36.90 0.73 4.73
C LYS A 128 36.04 -0.52 4.58
N ALA A 129 36.19 -1.50 5.47
CA ALA A 129 35.38 -2.70 5.45
C ALA A 129 33.88 -2.36 5.65
N LEU A 130 33.55 -1.52 6.64
CA LEU A 130 32.20 -1.08 6.91
C LEU A 130 31.63 -0.20 5.76
N GLN A 131 32.46 0.65 5.17
CA GLN A 131 32.09 1.47 4.01
C GLN A 131 31.69 0.59 2.80
N ALA A 132 32.35 -0.53 2.59
CA ALA A 132 31.99 -1.48 1.54
C ALA A 132 30.60 -2.10 1.78
N TYR A 133 30.30 -2.52 3.02
CA TYR A 133 28.96 -2.99 3.39
C TYR A 133 27.90 -1.91 3.23
N GLN A 134 28.18 -0.67 3.66
CA GLN A 134 27.28 0.46 3.48
C GLN A 134 26.96 0.68 1.99
N SER A 135 27.98 0.63 1.13
CA SER A 135 27.79 0.77 -0.32
C SER A 135 26.96 -0.36 -0.91
N TYR A 136 27.20 -1.61 -0.50
CA TYR A 136 26.38 -2.75 -0.91
C TYR A 136 24.90 -2.57 -0.54
N LEU A 137 24.59 -2.12 0.68
CA LEU A 137 23.22 -1.87 1.13
C LEU A 137 22.58 -0.70 0.39
N ARG A 138 23.30 0.43 0.26
CA ARG A 138 22.84 1.59 -0.52
C ARG A 138 22.42 1.18 -1.93
N ASP A 139 23.31 0.46 -2.63
CA ASP A 139 23.06 0.05 -4.01
C ASP A 139 21.93 -0.99 -4.11
N GLY A 140 21.76 -1.82 -3.08
CA GLY A 140 20.64 -2.75 -2.94
C GLY A 140 19.31 -2.01 -2.78
N ILE A 141 19.25 -1.02 -1.88
CA ILE A 141 18.06 -0.20 -1.67
C ILE A 141 17.72 0.58 -2.94
N LEU A 142 18.69 1.21 -3.60
CA LEU A 142 18.47 1.96 -4.84
C LEU A 142 17.93 1.08 -5.99
N ARG A 143 18.30 -0.19 -6.04
CA ARG A 143 17.76 -1.15 -7.03
C ARG A 143 16.35 -1.64 -6.70
N SER A 144 15.87 -1.45 -5.48
CA SER A 144 14.53 -1.88 -5.07
C SER A 144 13.40 -1.03 -5.68
N GLY A 145 13.71 0.19 -6.11
CA GLY A 145 12.77 1.15 -6.70
C GLY A 145 13.50 2.34 -7.29
N ASN A 146 12.77 3.38 -7.63
CA ASN A 146 13.33 4.67 -8.05
C ASN A 146 12.94 5.85 -7.14
N GLY A 147 12.18 5.59 -6.09
CA GLY A 147 11.73 6.57 -5.10
C GLY A 147 10.77 7.64 -5.62
N LYS A 148 10.27 7.56 -6.86
CA LYS A 148 9.46 8.62 -7.49
C LYS A 148 7.96 8.52 -7.21
N ALA A 149 7.49 7.38 -6.76
CA ALA A 149 6.09 7.13 -6.43
C ALA A 149 5.99 6.05 -5.35
N SER A 150 4.85 5.94 -4.69
CA SER A 150 4.62 4.92 -3.65
C SER A 150 4.84 3.49 -4.15
N TYR A 151 4.42 3.19 -5.37
CA TYR A 151 4.61 1.86 -5.98
C TYR A 151 6.07 1.60 -6.43
N SER A 152 6.87 2.63 -6.56
CA SER A 152 8.31 2.55 -6.87
C SER A 152 9.18 3.04 -5.72
N ALA A 153 8.64 3.05 -4.50
CA ALA A 153 9.32 3.45 -3.28
C ALA A 153 10.58 2.62 -3.04
N TRP A 154 11.60 3.25 -2.47
CA TRP A 154 12.78 2.54 -1.99
C TRP A 154 12.45 1.72 -0.75
N ARG A 155 12.90 0.47 -0.72
CA ARG A 155 12.66 -0.46 0.39
C ARG A 155 13.69 -0.27 1.50
N ILE A 156 13.19 0.00 2.69
CA ILE A 156 14.00 0.21 3.89
C ILE A 156 13.51 -0.68 5.04
N ASN A 157 14.36 -0.96 6.01
CA ASN A 157 13.96 -1.62 7.24
C ASN A 157 13.45 -0.60 8.26
N THR A 158 14.18 0.50 8.42
CA THR A 158 13.86 1.53 9.40
C THR A 158 13.86 2.91 8.74
N PHE A 159 13.19 3.88 9.35
CA PHE A 159 13.23 5.26 8.86
C PHE A 159 14.64 5.87 9.00
N ALA A 160 15.48 5.36 9.90
CA ALA A 160 16.88 5.75 10.00
C ALA A 160 17.66 5.40 8.72
N ASP A 161 17.32 4.29 8.04
CA ASP A 161 17.91 3.91 6.75
C ASP A 161 17.52 4.91 5.65
N ALA A 162 16.31 5.45 5.69
CA ALA A 162 15.88 6.49 4.74
C ALA A 162 16.71 7.76 4.91
N HIS A 163 16.89 8.23 6.14
CA HIS A 163 17.73 9.40 6.42
C HIS A 163 19.18 9.20 5.98
N GLU A 164 19.73 8.02 6.26
CA GLU A 164 21.11 7.71 5.86
C GLU A 164 21.22 7.65 4.34
N LEU A 165 20.28 7.02 3.65
CA LEU A 165 20.29 6.99 2.19
C LEU A 165 20.22 8.39 1.58
N LEU A 166 19.32 9.24 2.07
CA LEU A 166 19.19 10.63 1.59
C LEU A 166 20.48 11.42 1.82
N SER A 167 21.12 11.25 2.99
CA SER A 167 22.42 11.85 3.30
C SER A 167 23.49 11.39 2.32
N LEU A 168 23.56 10.09 1.99
CA LEU A 168 24.50 9.54 1.02
C LEU A 168 24.27 10.03 -0.41
N LEU A 169 23.01 10.37 -0.76
CA LEU A 169 22.64 10.97 -2.03
C LEU A 169 22.82 12.50 -2.04
N GLY A 170 23.23 13.10 -0.94
CA GLY A 170 23.42 14.56 -0.80
C GLY A 170 22.11 15.35 -0.68
N MET A 171 20.97 14.68 -0.51
CA MET A 171 19.66 15.30 -0.40
C MET A 171 19.40 15.85 1.01
N GLN A 172 18.72 16.98 1.10
CA GLN A 172 18.36 17.63 2.36
C GLN A 172 16.87 17.45 2.64
N THR A 173 16.55 16.78 3.73
CA THR A 173 15.15 16.57 4.15
C THR A 173 14.53 17.87 4.66
N GLN A 174 13.38 18.23 4.12
CA GLN A 174 12.56 19.35 4.61
C GLN A 174 11.51 18.88 5.61
N ASP A 175 10.70 17.90 5.21
CA ASP A 175 9.67 17.27 6.05
C ASP A 175 9.46 15.83 5.60
N TYR A 176 8.83 15.04 6.45
CA TYR A 176 8.43 13.67 6.13
C TYR A 176 7.14 13.32 6.87
N HIS A 177 6.34 12.48 6.26
CA HIS A 177 5.14 11.94 6.89
C HIS A 177 4.82 10.55 6.36
N ALA A 178 4.14 9.76 7.19
CA ALA A 178 3.57 8.52 6.75
C ALA A 178 2.24 8.80 6.04
N VAL A 179 1.98 8.06 4.96
CA VAL A 179 0.71 8.08 4.24
C VAL A 179 0.06 6.73 4.39
N LEU A 180 -1.15 6.72 4.93
CA LEU A 180 -2.02 5.56 4.95
C LEU A 180 -2.88 5.56 3.68
N THR A 181 -3.08 4.39 3.09
CA THR A 181 -4.09 4.25 2.04
C THR A 181 -5.49 4.55 2.60
N ALA A 182 -6.43 4.88 1.73
CA ALA A 182 -7.82 5.20 2.11
C ALA A 182 -8.48 4.15 3.00
N SER A 183 -8.06 2.89 2.91
CA SER A 183 -8.51 1.79 3.79
C SER A 183 -7.73 1.70 5.11
N GLY A 184 -6.73 2.54 5.36
CA GLY A 184 -5.84 2.47 6.52
C GLY A 184 -4.93 1.23 6.57
N ASN A 185 -4.82 0.50 5.46
CA ASN A 185 -4.25 -0.84 5.43
C ASN A 185 -2.87 -0.95 4.76
N SER A 186 -2.38 0.14 4.19
CA SER A 186 -1.05 0.23 3.59
C SER A 186 -0.42 1.56 3.96
N MET A 187 0.86 1.56 4.24
CA MET A 187 1.61 2.74 4.65
C MET A 187 2.90 2.84 3.85
N HIS A 188 3.21 4.04 3.41
CA HIS A 188 4.52 4.42 2.88
C HIS A 188 4.95 5.76 3.49
N TYR A 189 6.20 6.12 3.33
CA TYR A 189 6.70 7.42 3.77
C TYR A 189 6.90 8.33 2.56
N GLU A 190 6.33 9.51 2.62
CA GLU A 190 6.64 10.62 1.73
C GLU A 190 7.64 11.53 2.42
N VAL A 191 8.79 11.73 1.79
CA VAL A 191 9.85 12.59 2.28
C VAL A 191 10.07 13.71 1.29
N HIS A 192 9.84 14.94 1.73
CA HIS A 192 10.10 16.12 0.93
C HIS A 192 11.56 16.52 1.11
N VAL A 193 12.29 16.61 0.00
CA VAL A 193 13.73 16.85 0.00
C VAL A 193 14.09 17.98 -0.96
N TYR A 194 15.12 18.73 -0.61
CA TYR A 194 15.86 19.56 -1.55
C TYR A 194 17.06 18.78 -2.08
N ASP A 195 17.17 18.69 -3.40
CA ASP A 195 18.28 18.05 -4.10
C ASP A 195 19.22 19.14 -4.65
N PRO A 196 20.41 19.32 -4.05
CA PRO A 196 21.36 20.32 -4.52
C PRO A 196 21.94 20.04 -5.91
N ALA A 197 21.89 18.79 -6.37
CA ALA A 197 22.50 18.41 -7.66
C ALA A 197 21.76 19.02 -8.86
N ASP A 198 20.45 19.19 -8.78
CA ASP A 198 19.64 19.83 -9.82
C ASP A 198 18.89 21.08 -9.33
N ASN A 199 19.16 21.52 -8.09
CA ASN A 199 18.55 22.70 -7.44
C ASN A 199 17.01 22.59 -7.37
N ARG A 200 16.49 21.37 -7.05
CA ARG A 200 15.06 21.11 -7.05
C ARG A 200 14.55 20.54 -5.73
N LEU A 201 13.29 20.87 -5.47
CA LEU A 201 12.51 20.25 -4.42
C LEU A 201 11.81 19.01 -5.01
N LYS A 202 11.96 17.89 -4.33
CA LYS A 202 11.44 16.58 -4.76
C LYS A 202 10.67 15.92 -3.64
N THR A 203 9.71 15.09 -3.99
CA THR A 203 9.14 14.10 -3.07
C THR A 203 9.73 12.75 -3.40
N VAL A 204 10.29 12.09 -2.40
CA VAL A 204 10.80 10.72 -2.51
C VAL A 204 10.01 9.79 -1.61
N PHE A 205 9.86 8.55 -2.05
CA PHE A 205 8.98 7.59 -1.41
C PHE A 205 9.79 6.42 -0.86
N PHE A 206 9.50 6.06 0.40
CA PHE A 206 10.07 4.90 1.07
C PHE A 206 8.98 3.97 1.57
N GLU A 207 9.23 2.67 1.57
CA GLU A 207 8.36 1.69 2.16
C GLU A 207 9.14 0.76 3.11
N ASN A 208 8.57 0.47 4.26
CA ASN A 208 9.07 -0.54 5.18
C ASN A 208 7.98 -1.56 5.56
N GLN A 209 6.92 -1.62 4.80
CA GLN A 209 5.74 -2.40 5.12
C GLN A 209 6.04 -3.90 5.23
N ARG A 210 6.93 -4.43 4.39
CA ARG A 210 7.37 -5.82 4.46
C ARG A 210 8.10 -6.12 5.76
N TYR A 211 8.96 -5.20 6.18
CA TYR A 211 9.66 -5.28 7.45
C TYR A 211 8.68 -5.26 8.62
N LEU A 212 7.70 -4.35 8.63
CA LEU A 212 6.68 -4.29 9.66
C LEU A 212 5.82 -5.57 9.71
N HIS A 213 5.41 -6.11 8.55
CA HIS A 213 4.70 -7.40 8.51
C HIS A 213 5.52 -8.57 9.04
N ALA A 214 6.83 -8.58 8.78
CA ALA A 214 7.71 -9.62 9.31
C ALA A 214 7.95 -9.47 10.82
N ILE A 215 7.92 -8.23 11.36
CA ILE A 215 7.97 -8.00 12.81
C ILE A 215 6.73 -8.56 13.51
N ASP A 216 5.54 -8.29 12.95
CA ASP A 216 4.26 -8.70 13.58
C ASP A 216 4.14 -10.23 13.65
N GLY A 217 5.01 -10.97 12.93
CA GLY A 217 5.07 -12.44 12.99
C GLY A 217 3.71 -13.08 12.77
N LEU A 218 2.86 -12.45 11.94
CA LEU A 218 1.42 -12.65 11.88
C LEU A 218 1.02 -14.12 11.86
N PRO A 219 0.70 -14.71 13.02
CA PRO A 219 0.04 -16.00 13.04
C PRO A 219 -1.43 -15.79 12.67
N PHE A 220 -1.96 -16.64 11.82
CA PHE A 220 -3.39 -16.82 11.76
C PHE A 220 -3.94 -17.32 13.10
N PRO A 221 -5.12 -16.85 13.53
CA PRO A 221 -6.04 -15.93 12.88
C PRO A 221 -5.79 -14.48 13.26
N PHE A 222 -5.93 -13.58 12.30
CA PHE A 222 -5.79 -12.15 12.53
C PHE A 222 -6.97 -11.59 13.30
N VAL A 223 -6.71 -11.10 14.49
CA VAL A 223 -7.71 -10.44 15.31
C VAL A 223 -7.79 -8.97 14.91
N GLY A 224 -8.91 -8.56 14.35
CA GLY A 224 -9.19 -7.14 14.06
C GLY A 224 -8.61 -6.63 12.74
N LEU A 225 -9.33 -6.83 11.64
CA LEU A 225 -8.91 -6.41 10.29
C LEU A 225 -8.74 -4.90 10.13
N VAL A 226 -9.48 -4.09 10.85
CA VAL A 226 -9.46 -2.62 10.72
C VAL A 226 -9.04 -1.96 12.03
N ASP A 227 -9.61 -2.36 13.16
CA ASP A 227 -9.32 -1.76 14.47
C ASP A 227 -7.95 -2.14 15.04
N GLY A 228 -7.43 -3.34 14.75
CA GLY A 228 -6.16 -3.81 15.29
C GLY A 228 -4.99 -2.95 14.81
N TRP A 229 -4.95 -2.64 13.52
CA TRP A 229 -3.86 -1.87 12.93
C TRP A 229 -3.81 -0.43 13.44
N ARG A 230 -4.98 0.21 13.59
CA ARG A 230 -5.08 1.56 14.16
C ARG A 230 -4.70 1.58 15.63
N LYS A 231 -5.06 0.54 16.39
CA LYS A 231 -4.73 0.42 17.83
C LYS A 231 -3.29 -0.05 18.08
N GLU A 232 -2.72 -0.87 17.18
CA GLU A 232 -1.38 -1.44 17.36
C GLU A 232 -0.26 -0.61 16.75
N LEU A 233 -0.48 0.07 15.60
CA LEU A 233 0.51 0.97 15.00
C LEU A 233 0.52 2.37 15.58
N LEU A 234 -0.49 2.72 16.35
CA LEU A 234 -0.66 4.05 16.94
C LEU A 234 -0.63 4.02 18.49
N PRO A 235 0.26 3.26 19.14
CA PRO A 235 0.43 3.34 20.58
C PRO A 235 0.98 4.72 20.97
N GLU A 236 1.15 4.97 22.28
CA GLU A 236 1.57 6.24 22.89
C GLU A 236 2.73 6.97 22.17
N GLY A 237 3.58 6.23 21.47
CA GLY A 237 4.66 6.79 20.65
C GLY A 237 4.18 7.60 19.45
N ALA A 238 3.07 7.25 18.80
CA ALA A 238 2.49 8.05 17.71
C ALA A 238 2.05 9.44 18.20
N ASN A 239 1.61 9.53 19.46
CA ASN A 239 1.28 10.81 20.09
C ASN A 239 2.49 11.77 20.21
N ASN A 240 3.69 11.28 20.06
CA ASN A 240 4.92 12.07 20.16
C ASN A 240 5.65 12.26 18.83
N ASN A 241 5.28 11.54 17.77
CA ASN A 241 5.87 11.68 16.44
C ASN A 241 4.93 12.44 15.49
N PRO A 242 5.25 13.68 15.08
CA PRO A 242 4.40 14.47 14.18
C PRO A 242 4.11 13.78 12.85
N ALA A 243 5.07 13.00 12.32
CA ALA A 243 4.92 12.27 11.06
C ALA A 243 3.81 11.21 11.11
N MET A 244 3.55 10.63 12.28
CA MET A 244 2.48 9.65 12.49
C MET A 244 1.15 10.30 12.89
N MET A 245 1.17 11.52 13.41
CA MET A 245 -0.06 12.24 13.80
C MET A 245 -0.92 12.62 12.60
N VAL A 246 -0.32 13.00 11.48
CA VAL A 246 -1.06 13.37 10.25
C VAL A 246 -1.87 12.19 9.70
N PRO A 247 -1.30 11.00 9.43
CA PRO A 247 -2.06 9.87 8.93
C PRO A 247 -3.13 9.39 9.92
N LEU A 248 -2.86 9.45 11.23
CA LEU A 248 -3.85 9.13 12.26
C LEU A 248 -5.02 10.12 12.24
N ALA A 249 -4.74 11.40 12.12
CA ALA A 249 -5.78 12.43 12.03
C ALA A 249 -6.65 12.24 10.78
N ILE A 250 -6.04 11.87 9.64
CA ILE A 250 -6.79 11.54 8.41
C ILE A 250 -7.71 10.33 8.65
N ALA A 251 -7.21 9.28 9.30
CA ALA A 251 -8.01 8.11 9.65
C ALA A 251 -9.18 8.44 10.58
N LEU A 252 -8.95 9.25 11.62
CA LEU A 252 -10.00 9.74 12.53
C LEU A 252 -11.04 10.60 11.81
N MET A 253 -10.61 11.37 10.82
CA MET A 253 -11.52 12.17 9.98
C MET A 253 -12.44 11.28 9.14
N GLU A 254 -11.93 10.19 8.56
CA GLU A 254 -12.73 9.20 7.82
C GLU A 254 -13.76 8.52 8.72
N GLU A 255 -13.46 8.31 10.00
CA GLU A 255 -14.37 7.82 11.03
C GLU A 255 -15.37 8.87 11.54
N LYS A 256 -15.32 10.08 10.98
CA LYS A 256 -16.14 11.24 11.41
C LYS A 256 -15.82 11.74 12.83
N ASN A 257 -14.67 11.38 13.38
CA ASN A 257 -14.19 11.89 14.67
C ASN A 257 -13.40 13.20 14.47
N ILE A 258 -14.11 14.24 14.00
CA ILE A 258 -13.53 15.51 13.56
C ILE A 258 -12.76 16.21 14.69
N ALA A 259 -13.31 16.20 15.91
CA ALA A 259 -12.73 16.95 17.03
C ALA A 259 -11.36 16.37 17.48
N GLU A 260 -11.22 15.05 17.49
CA GLU A 260 -9.98 14.38 17.85
C GLU A 260 -8.94 14.49 16.73
N ALA A 261 -9.40 14.37 15.48
CA ALA A 261 -8.56 14.56 14.29
C ALA A 261 -7.95 15.98 14.25
N GLU A 262 -8.77 17.01 14.48
CA GLU A 262 -8.31 18.41 14.54
C GLU A 262 -7.31 18.61 15.69
N ALA A 263 -7.62 18.11 16.89
CA ALA A 263 -6.74 18.24 18.05
C ALA A 263 -5.37 17.58 17.82
N LEU A 264 -5.35 16.44 17.11
CA LEU A 264 -4.12 15.73 16.79
C LEU A 264 -3.27 16.51 15.79
N LEU A 265 -3.88 17.10 14.75
CA LEU A 265 -3.16 17.97 13.81
C LEU A 265 -2.62 19.23 14.46
N LEU A 266 -3.38 19.87 15.36
CA LEU A 266 -2.90 21.02 16.11
C LEU A 266 -1.66 20.67 16.96
N LYS A 267 -1.62 19.48 17.52
CA LYS A 267 -0.47 18.94 18.24
C LYS A 267 0.74 18.74 17.32
N ALA A 268 0.52 18.26 16.09
CA ALA A 268 1.56 18.10 15.08
C ALA A 268 2.09 19.46 14.58
N VAL A 269 1.21 20.45 14.37
CA VAL A 269 1.59 21.84 14.03
C VAL A 269 2.46 22.46 15.13
N ALA A 270 2.09 22.29 16.41
CA ALA A 270 2.88 22.79 17.54
C ALA A 270 4.28 22.17 17.62
N ARG A 271 4.49 21.02 16.95
CA ARG A 271 5.80 20.35 16.81
C ARG A 271 6.51 20.63 15.50
N GLY A 272 6.01 21.57 14.71
CA GLY A 272 6.66 22.05 13.48
C GLY A 272 6.35 21.26 12.22
N SER A 273 5.40 20.29 12.22
CA SER A 273 5.05 19.55 11.01
C SER A 273 4.47 20.47 9.93
N LEU A 274 5.16 20.58 8.81
CA LEU A 274 4.72 21.34 7.64
C LEU A 274 3.51 20.68 7.00
N GLN A 275 3.48 19.35 6.91
CA GLN A 275 2.34 18.60 6.37
C GLN A 275 1.06 18.80 7.21
N ALA A 276 1.17 18.83 8.54
CA ALA A 276 0.01 19.10 9.40
C ALA A 276 -0.58 20.49 9.14
N LYS A 277 0.25 21.50 8.89
CA LYS A 277 -0.20 22.86 8.52
C LYS A 277 -0.99 22.84 7.22
N VAL A 278 -0.52 22.11 6.21
CA VAL A 278 -1.20 21.96 4.91
C VAL A 278 -2.51 21.19 5.07
N THR A 279 -2.49 20.07 5.79
CA THR A 279 -3.69 19.24 6.00
C THR A 279 -4.79 20.00 6.74
N LEU A 280 -4.43 20.74 7.80
CA LEU A 280 -5.40 21.61 8.48
C LEU A 280 -5.93 22.70 7.56
N ALA A 281 -5.07 23.32 6.73
CA ALA A 281 -5.52 24.32 5.78
C ALA A 281 -6.50 23.72 4.75
N GLU A 282 -6.21 22.55 4.18
CA GLU A 282 -7.17 21.86 3.31
C GLU A 282 -8.52 21.65 3.99
N TRP A 283 -8.53 21.19 5.24
CA TRP A 283 -9.78 20.97 5.99
C TRP A 283 -10.52 22.26 6.31
N CYS A 284 -9.82 23.33 6.69
CA CYS A 284 -10.42 24.64 6.96
C CYS A 284 -11.15 25.25 5.75
N PHE A 285 -10.67 24.96 4.55
CA PHE A 285 -11.26 25.47 3.31
C PHE A 285 -12.30 24.53 2.69
N GLN A 286 -12.49 23.31 3.24
CA GLN A 286 -13.58 22.42 2.81
C GLN A 286 -14.95 22.98 3.26
N PRO A 287 -15.92 23.19 2.34
CA PRO A 287 -17.22 23.78 2.70
C PRO A 287 -18.06 22.94 3.66
N THR A 288 -17.84 21.62 3.66
CA THR A 288 -18.62 20.63 4.43
C THR A 288 -18.05 20.36 5.81
N LEU A 289 -16.83 20.83 6.10
CA LEU A 289 -16.18 20.64 7.39
C LEU A 289 -16.30 21.88 8.27
N HIS A 290 -16.64 21.66 9.54
CA HIS A 290 -16.74 22.72 10.54
C HIS A 290 -15.72 22.47 11.65
N LEU A 291 -14.53 23.07 11.50
CA LEU A 291 -13.47 23.01 12.49
C LEU A 291 -13.63 24.12 13.53
N LYS A 292 -13.04 23.96 14.70
CA LYS A 292 -12.91 25.02 15.70
C LYS A 292 -11.85 26.06 15.29
N THR A 293 -10.86 25.61 14.53
CA THR A 293 -9.78 26.46 14.00
C THR A 293 -10.32 27.41 12.95
N SER A 294 -9.99 28.68 13.03
CA SER A 294 -10.43 29.69 12.06
C SER A 294 -9.66 29.58 10.74
N LYS A 295 -10.33 29.96 9.63
CA LYS A 295 -9.68 30.04 8.31
C LYS A 295 -8.46 30.95 8.29
N ALA A 296 -8.47 32.04 9.10
CA ALA A 296 -7.34 32.93 9.19
C ALA A 296 -6.11 32.31 9.84
N GLN A 297 -6.30 31.50 10.90
CA GLN A 297 -5.22 30.73 11.50
C GLN A 297 -4.65 29.66 10.53
N CYS A 298 -5.54 28.93 9.86
CA CYS A 298 -5.14 27.92 8.86
C CYS A 298 -4.35 28.57 7.71
N LEU A 299 -4.77 29.73 7.23
CA LEU A 299 -4.05 30.47 6.19
C LEU A 299 -2.68 30.95 6.69
N GLY A 300 -2.58 31.41 7.95
CA GLY A 300 -1.30 31.81 8.55
C GLY A 300 -0.31 30.64 8.59
N TRP A 301 -0.73 29.44 9.00
CA TRP A 301 0.12 28.25 8.99
C TRP A 301 0.48 27.78 7.58
N LEU A 302 -0.45 27.88 6.63
CA LEU A 302 -0.20 27.55 5.25
C LEU A 302 0.84 28.48 4.62
N THR A 303 0.74 29.79 4.91
CA THR A 303 1.72 30.78 4.45
C THR A 303 3.08 30.54 5.09
N ASP A 304 3.13 30.27 6.40
CA ASP A 304 4.38 29.94 7.09
C ASP A 304 5.06 28.66 6.51
N ALA A 305 4.30 27.65 6.11
CA ALA A 305 4.85 26.49 5.44
C ALA A 305 5.33 26.81 4.01
N ALA A 306 4.63 27.68 3.28
CA ALA A 306 5.02 28.12 1.94
C ALA A 306 6.28 28.99 1.97
N ASP A 307 6.45 29.85 2.98
CA ASP A 307 7.65 30.68 3.18
C ASP A 307 8.90 29.83 3.48
N GLN A 308 8.70 28.55 3.85
CA GLN A 308 9.77 27.55 4.00
C GLN A 308 9.98 26.71 2.73
N ASP A 309 9.52 27.17 1.57
CA ASP A 309 9.59 26.47 0.29
C ASP A 309 8.94 25.06 0.31
N TYR A 310 7.93 24.84 1.19
CA TYR A 310 7.24 23.56 1.25
C TYR A 310 6.26 23.41 0.07
N ILE A 311 6.62 22.60 -0.92
CA ILE A 311 5.88 22.47 -2.18
C ILE A 311 4.38 22.19 -1.98
N PRO A 312 3.94 21.26 -1.10
CA PRO A 312 2.50 21.05 -0.89
C PRO A 312 1.76 22.31 -0.43
N ALA A 313 2.41 23.17 0.38
CA ALA A 313 1.82 24.44 0.82
C ALA A 313 1.70 25.44 -0.32
N LEU A 314 2.74 25.58 -1.14
CA LEU A 314 2.75 26.43 -2.33
C LEU A 314 1.66 26.00 -3.33
N GLN A 315 1.48 24.70 -3.53
CA GLN A 315 0.47 24.14 -4.41
C GLN A 315 -0.96 24.40 -3.90
N LEU A 316 -1.20 24.27 -2.60
CA LEU A 316 -2.51 24.58 -2.02
C LEU A 316 -2.79 26.08 -2.08
N LEU A 317 -1.82 26.94 -1.79
CA LEU A 317 -1.95 28.39 -1.97
C LEU A 317 -2.25 28.74 -3.42
N HIS A 318 -1.55 28.16 -4.39
CA HIS A 318 -1.82 28.36 -5.80
C HIS A 318 -3.28 28.01 -6.16
N PHE A 319 -3.80 26.88 -5.68
CA PHE A 319 -5.19 26.50 -5.87
C PHE A 319 -6.17 27.49 -5.22
N LEU A 320 -5.94 27.88 -3.96
CA LEU A 320 -6.81 28.81 -3.23
C LEU A 320 -6.86 30.19 -3.90
N HIS A 321 -5.74 30.70 -4.40
CA HIS A 321 -5.67 31.92 -5.19
C HIS A 321 -6.35 31.77 -6.56
N PHE A 322 -6.09 30.67 -7.27
CA PHE A 322 -6.69 30.40 -8.57
C PHE A 322 -8.23 30.39 -8.50
N LYS A 323 -8.80 29.82 -7.44
CA LYS A 323 -10.26 29.80 -7.20
C LYS A 323 -10.77 31.00 -6.41
N THR A 324 -9.95 32.02 -6.18
CA THR A 324 -10.32 33.24 -5.42
C THR A 324 -10.93 32.98 -4.04
N LEU A 325 -10.53 31.87 -3.40
CA LEU A 325 -11.03 31.48 -2.06
C LEU A 325 -10.36 32.26 -0.94
N ILE A 326 -9.24 32.89 -1.22
CA ILE A 326 -8.53 33.79 -0.32
C ILE A 326 -8.40 35.17 -0.96
N ALA A 327 -8.72 36.23 -0.21
CA ALA A 327 -8.58 37.60 -0.66
C ALA A 327 -7.16 38.09 -0.33
N GLY A 328 -6.38 38.34 -1.35
CA GLY A 328 -5.19 39.17 -1.36
C GLY A 328 -3.99 38.75 -0.49
N LYS A 329 -2.84 38.83 -1.12
CA LYS A 329 -1.48 38.91 -0.61
C LYS A 329 -0.84 37.64 -0.05
N HIS A 330 -0.71 36.64 -0.85
CA HIS A 330 0.60 36.06 -1.01
C HIS A 330 1.45 37.03 -1.84
N GLN A 331 2.76 37.13 -1.58
CA GLN A 331 3.67 38.09 -2.22
C GLN A 331 3.69 37.93 -3.76
N LEU A 332 3.28 36.74 -4.30
CA LEU A 332 3.30 36.39 -5.70
C LEU A 332 1.87 36.34 -6.29
N ALA A 333 1.72 36.83 -7.52
CA ALA A 333 0.51 36.61 -8.31
C ALA A 333 0.34 35.10 -8.66
N VAL A 334 -0.86 34.69 -9.04
CA VAL A 334 -1.17 33.27 -9.39
C VAL A 334 -0.18 32.72 -10.42
N THR A 335 0.12 33.47 -11.46
CA THR A 335 1.06 33.10 -12.53
C THR A 335 2.50 33.04 -12.07
N GLU A 336 2.90 33.93 -11.18
CA GLU A 336 4.24 33.94 -10.60
C GLU A 336 4.42 32.75 -9.64
N LEU A 337 3.40 32.45 -8.83
CA LEU A 337 3.40 31.29 -7.96
C LEU A 337 3.44 29.96 -8.74
N GLN A 338 2.70 29.88 -9.85
CA GLN A 338 2.76 28.75 -10.77
C GLN A 338 4.17 28.58 -11.35
N ALA A 339 4.77 29.66 -11.84
CA ALA A 339 6.12 29.63 -12.39
C ALA A 339 7.15 29.23 -11.33
N TYR A 340 7.03 29.76 -10.12
CA TYR A 340 7.90 29.45 -8.99
C TYR A 340 7.85 27.96 -8.61
N ILE A 341 6.63 27.37 -8.52
CA ILE A 341 6.46 25.93 -8.27
C ILE A 341 7.11 25.11 -9.38
N ASN A 342 6.88 25.48 -10.65
CA ASN A 342 7.41 24.74 -11.79
C ASN A 342 8.94 24.84 -11.90
N GLU A 343 9.53 25.97 -11.54
CA GLU A 343 10.98 26.11 -11.44
C GLU A 343 11.58 25.16 -10.39
N ARG A 344 10.96 25.10 -9.21
CA ARG A 344 11.46 24.33 -8.05
C ARG A 344 11.15 22.82 -8.12
N ALA A 345 9.95 22.45 -8.56
CA ALA A 345 9.48 21.06 -8.53
C ALA A 345 9.52 20.34 -9.88
N GLY A 346 9.62 21.09 -10.97
CA GLY A 346 9.68 20.58 -12.33
C GLY A 346 8.55 21.06 -13.23
N PRO A 347 8.71 20.93 -14.55
CA PRO A 347 7.78 21.48 -15.53
C PRO A 347 6.39 20.86 -15.41
N GLY A 348 5.36 21.71 -15.35
CA GLY A 348 3.95 21.28 -15.31
C GLY A 348 3.45 20.76 -13.95
N VAL A 349 4.29 20.74 -12.91
CA VAL A 349 3.91 20.20 -11.57
C VAL A 349 2.81 21.03 -10.94
N ALA A 350 2.84 22.35 -11.06
CA ALA A 350 1.80 23.24 -10.53
C ALA A 350 0.45 22.96 -11.18
N GLU A 351 0.40 22.82 -12.49
CA GLU A 351 -0.79 22.58 -13.29
C GLU A 351 -1.39 21.19 -13.01
N VAL A 352 -0.55 20.16 -12.88
CA VAL A 352 -1.01 18.80 -12.54
C VAL A 352 -1.66 18.78 -11.16
N GLN A 353 -1.06 19.43 -10.17
CA GLN A 353 -1.63 19.49 -8.83
C GLN A 353 -2.91 20.36 -8.79
N LEU A 354 -2.94 21.46 -9.52
CA LEU A 354 -4.16 22.27 -9.68
C LEU A 354 -5.29 21.43 -10.28
N ALA A 355 -5.01 20.67 -11.35
CA ALA A 355 -5.98 19.77 -11.96
C ALA A 355 -6.47 18.70 -10.96
N ARG A 356 -5.59 18.16 -10.14
CA ARG A 356 -5.95 17.19 -9.10
C ARG A 356 -6.95 17.78 -8.10
N TYR A 357 -6.74 18.98 -7.59
CA TYR A 357 -7.69 19.64 -6.70
C TYR A 357 -9.04 19.89 -7.38
N LEU A 358 -9.03 20.30 -8.66
CA LEU A 358 -10.24 20.51 -9.44
C LEU A 358 -11.06 19.23 -9.66
N LEU A 359 -10.38 18.09 -9.90
CA LEU A 359 -11.01 16.79 -10.09
C LEU A 359 -11.52 16.16 -8.78
N GLN A 360 -10.83 16.37 -7.67
CA GLN A 360 -11.26 15.84 -6.36
C GLN A 360 -12.59 16.43 -5.89
N GLY A 361 -12.86 17.71 -6.19
CA GLY A 361 -14.11 18.35 -5.82
C GLY A 361 -14.31 18.56 -4.31
N LYS A 362 -13.23 18.46 -3.49
CA LYS A 362 -13.32 18.58 -2.03
C LYS A 362 -13.38 20.03 -1.54
N LEU A 363 -12.62 20.92 -2.17
CA LEU A 363 -12.51 22.34 -1.79
C LEU A 363 -13.47 23.23 -2.57
N THR A 364 -13.78 22.86 -3.80
CA THR A 364 -14.76 23.52 -4.69
C THR A 364 -15.51 22.44 -5.45
N PRO A 365 -16.68 22.73 -6.06
CA PRO A 365 -17.31 21.80 -6.98
C PRO A 365 -16.34 21.34 -8.05
N ARG A 366 -16.46 20.07 -8.46
CA ARG A 366 -15.60 19.45 -9.47
C ARG A 366 -15.67 20.23 -10.79
N ASP A 367 -14.50 20.48 -11.39
CA ASP A 367 -14.35 21.24 -12.62
C ASP A 367 -13.42 20.49 -13.59
N THR A 368 -13.97 19.50 -14.27
CA THR A 368 -13.22 18.63 -15.19
C THR A 368 -12.68 19.38 -16.39
N THR A 369 -13.44 20.35 -16.92
CA THR A 369 -13.06 21.12 -18.10
C THR A 369 -11.78 21.92 -17.83
N THR A 370 -11.75 22.66 -16.72
CA THR A 370 -10.55 23.40 -16.33
C THR A 370 -9.40 22.46 -15.96
N ALA A 371 -9.68 21.35 -15.29
CA ALA A 371 -8.64 20.37 -14.94
C ALA A 371 -7.95 19.79 -16.19
N VAL A 372 -8.73 19.41 -17.21
CA VAL A 372 -8.19 18.90 -18.48
C VAL A 372 -7.34 19.97 -19.18
N ALA A 373 -7.78 21.23 -19.19
CA ALA A 373 -7.00 22.32 -19.77
C ALA A 373 -5.66 22.51 -19.04
N GLN A 374 -5.64 22.42 -17.70
CA GLN A 374 -4.39 22.49 -16.93
C GLN A 374 -3.46 21.29 -17.23
N LEU A 375 -3.99 20.08 -17.32
CA LEU A 375 -3.22 18.89 -17.67
C LEU A 375 -2.62 19.00 -19.09
N GLN A 376 -3.37 19.56 -20.05
CA GLN A 376 -2.86 19.83 -21.41
C GLN A 376 -1.74 20.88 -21.39
N THR A 377 -1.86 21.89 -20.53
CA THR A 377 -0.80 22.89 -20.35
C THR A 377 0.45 22.24 -19.75
N ALA A 378 0.30 21.42 -18.72
CA ALA A 378 1.39 20.66 -18.12
C ALA A 378 2.09 19.73 -19.14
N ALA A 379 1.32 19.07 -20.01
CA ALA A 379 1.87 18.22 -21.05
C ALA A 379 2.72 19.01 -22.07
N LYS A 380 2.25 20.21 -22.48
CA LYS A 380 3.02 21.12 -23.34
C LYS A 380 4.28 21.63 -22.65
N ALA A 381 4.26 21.79 -21.33
CA ALA A 381 5.43 22.17 -20.55
C ALA A 381 6.43 21.03 -20.36
N GLY A 382 6.10 19.80 -20.79
CA GLY A 382 6.98 18.63 -20.73
C GLY A 382 6.78 17.72 -19.50
N HIS A 383 5.66 17.85 -18.78
CA HIS A 383 5.35 16.91 -17.70
C HIS A 383 5.05 15.51 -18.28
N PRO A 384 5.77 14.44 -17.86
CA PRO A 384 5.78 13.13 -18.54
C PRO A 384 4.42 12.44 -18.60
N ASP A 385 3.58 12.61 -17.58
CA ASP A 385 2.32 11.85 -17.43
C ASP A 385 1.06 12.69 -17.66
N ALA A 386 1.20 14.02 -17.80
CA ALA A 386 0.06 14.94 -17.82
C ALA A 386 -0.89 14.68 -19.00
N ALA A 387 -0.37 14.31 -20.16
CA ALA A 387 -1.19 13.96 -21.33
C ALA A 387 -2.05 12.72 -21.07
N SER A 388 -1.49 11.68 -20.44
CA SER A 388 -2.20 10.47 -20.06
C SER A 388 -3.27 10.75 -19.01
N PHE A 389 -2.98 11.59 -18.02
CA PHE A 389 -3.96 12.01 -17.00
C PHE A 389 -5.11 12.83 -17.61
N ALA A 390 -4.83 13.65 -18.62
CA ALA A 390 -5.88 14.39 -19.33
C ALA A 390 -6.85 13.46 -20.06
N ILE A 391 -6.33 12.41 -20.72
CA ILE A 391 -7.14 11.39 -21.39
C ILE A 391 -8.00 10.63 -20.38
N LEU A 392 -7.42 10.19 -19.26
CA LEU A 392 -8.15 9.49 -18.19
C LEU A 392 -9.27 10.37 -17.62
N ALA A 393 -8.99 11.63 -17.29
CA ALA A 393 -10.00 12.55 -16.77
C ALA A 393 -11.15 12.77 -17.75
N GLN A 394 -10.87 12.87 -19.06
CA GLN A 394 -11.89 13.00 -20.09
C GLN A 394 -12.71 11.70 -20.27
N LEU A 395 -12.06 10.53 -20.14
CA LEU A 395 -12.72 9.24 -20.25
C LEU A 395 -13.65 8.99 -19.06
N GLU A 396 -13.19 9.19 -17.84
CA GLU A 396 -13.99 9.04 -16.61
C GLU A 396 -15.23 9.91 -16.59
N HIS A 397 -15.14 11.11 -17.19
CA HIS A 397 -16.26 12.06 -17.25
C HIS A 397 -17.03 12.02 -18.58
N GLN A 398 -16.86 10.96 -19.37
CA GLN A 398 -17.56 10.74 -20.65
C GLN A 398 -17.40 11.89 -21.66
N GLN A 399 -16.32 12.68 -21.56
CA GLN A 399 -16.00 13.77 -22.48
C GLN A 399 -15.22 13.27 -23.71
N LEU A 400 -14.63 12.06 -23.65
CA LEU A 400 -13.88 11.43 -24.71
C LEU A 400 -14.42 10.01 -24.95
N PRO A 401 -14.80 9.66 -26.19
CA PRO A 401 -15.16 8.28 -26.53
C PRO A 401 -14.00 7.31 -26.30
N ALA A 402 -14.28 6.12 -25.75
CA ALA A 402 -13.26 5.11 -25.41
C ALA A 402 -12.30 4.80 -26.58
N ALA A 403 -12.83 4.59 -27.78
CA ALA A 403 -12.02 4.32 -28.97
C ALA A 403 -11.02 5.46 -29.32
N LYS A 404 -11.40 6.72 -29.07
CA LYS A 404 -10.48 7.85 -29.25
C LYS A 404 -9.44 7.92 -28.13
N ALA A 405 -9.83 7.62 -26.89
CA ALA A 405 -8.91 7.54 -25.76
C ALA A 405 -7.84 6.47 -26.01
N THR A 406 -8.25 5.26 -26.40
CA THR A 406 -7.32 4.17 -26.76
C THR A 406 -6.35 4.57 -27.87
N ALA A 407 -6.83 5.22 -28.94
CA ALA A 407 -5.97 5.68 -30.02
C ALA A 407 -4.93 6.73 -29.57
N GLN A 408 -5.33 7.67 -28.71
CA GLN A 408 -4.44 8.69 -28.15
C GLN A 408 -3.43 8.07 -27.16
N LEU A 409 -3.86 7.13 -26.31
CA LEU A 409 -2.95 6.41 -25.41
C LEU A 409 -1.93 5.59 -26.20
N LYS A 410 -2.34 4.94 -27.31
CA LYS A 410 -1.42 4.25 -28.21
C LYS A 410 -0.34 5.18 -28.73
N GLN A 411 -0.73 6.34 -29.25
CA GLN A 411 0.20 7.33 -29.78
C GLN A 411 1.20 7.80 -28.71
N LEU A 412 0.73 8.10 -27.50
CA LEU A 412 1.61 8.50 -26.39
C LEU A 412 2.55 7.38 -25.94
N ALA A 413 2.07 6.12 -25.94
CA ALA A 413 2.88 4.95 -25.64
C ALA A 413 4.03 4.77 -26.66
N GLU A 414 3.73 4.92 -27.94
CA GLU A 414 4.71 4.88 -29.03
C GLU A 414 5.73 6.03 -28.95
N GLN A 415 5.36 7.16 -28.34
CA GLN A 415 6.24 8.28 -28.04
C GLN A 415 7.08 8.09 -26.76
N GLY A 416 6.90 6.95 -26.05
CA GLY A 416 7.69 6.58 -24.88
C GLY A 416 7.04 6.87 -23.52
N SER A 417 5.76 7.28 -23.47
CA SER A 417 5.06 7.43 -22.20
C SER A 417 4.79 6.06 -21.57
N THR A 418 5.43 5.79 -20.44
CA THR A 418 5.27 4.52 -19.71
C THR A 418 3.88 4.40 -19.09
N THR A 419 3.27 5.51 -18.66
CA THR A 419 1.90 5.57 -18.17
C THR A 419 0.90 5.25 -19.27
N ALA A 420 1.04 5.87 -20.46
CA ALA A 420 0.18 5.56 -21.60
C ALA A 420 0.36 4.11 -22.07
N ALA A 421 1.57 3.56 -21.99
CA ALA A 421 1.86 2.20 -22.41
C ALA A 421 1.04 1.16 -21.66
N TYR A 422 1.07 1.18 -20.33
CA TYR A 422 0.28 0.19 -19.58
C TYR A 422 -1.23 0.45 -19.66
N LEU A 423 -1.68 1.70 -19.74
CA LEU A 423 -3.09 2.03 -19.91
C LEU A 423 -3.62 1.53 -21.26
N TYR A 424 -2.88 1.77 -22.34
CA TYR A 424 -3.23 1.27 -23.66
C TYR A 424 -3.27 -0.26 -23.69
N VAL A 425 -2.25 -0.93 -23.14
CA VAL A 425 -2.21 -2.39 -23.12
C VAL A 425 -3.30 -2.97 -22.21
N SER A 426 -3.62 -2.31 -21.09
CA SER A 426 -4.73 -2.73 -20.23
C SER A 426 -6.08 -2.73 -20.97
N ASP A 427 -6.32 -1.72 -21.80
CA ASP A 427 -7.52 -1.65 -22.65
C ASP A 427 -7.49 -2.69 -23.77
N LEU A 428 -6.34 -2.83 -24.43
CA LEU A 428 -6.14 -3.81 -25.48
C LEU A 428 -6.39 -5.25 -25.00
N MET A 429 -5.95 -5.59 -23.80
CA MET A 429 -6.12 -6.92 -23.19
C MET A 429 -7.56 -7.24 -22.75
N GLN A 430 -8.48 -6.31 -22.80
CA GLN A 430 -9.91 -6.57 -22.60
C GLN A 430 -10.57 -7.18 -23.85
N GLN A 431 -9.93 -7.11 -25.00
CA GLN A 431 -10.42 -7.71 -26.22
C GLN A 431 -10.30 -9.25 -26.13
N PRO A 432 -11.26 -10.02 -26.69
CA PRO A 432 -11.27 -11.46 -26.57
C PRO A 432 -10.09 -12.12 -27.29
N GLU A 433 -9.63 -11.53 -28.38
CA GLU A 433 -8.49 -12.03 -29.17
C GLU A 433 -7.63 -10.87 -29.66
N LEU A 434 -6.30 -11.06 -29.58
CA LEU A 434 -5.30 -10.16 -30.13
C LEU A 434 -4.60 -10.84 -31.30
N ASN A 435 -4.35 -10.10 -32.37
CA ASN A 435 -3.49 -10.60 -33.44
C ASN A 435 -2.00 -10.58 -33.00
N GLU A 436 -1.16 -11.27 -33.77
CA GLU A 436 0.25 -11.43 -33.40
C GLU A 436 1.02 -10.10 -33.31
N ALA A 437 0.73 -9.15 -34.18
CA ALA A 437 1.38 -7.84 -34.15
C ALA A 437 0.99 -7.03 -32.90
N GLU A 438 -0.28 -7.09 -32.49
CA GLU A 438 -0.77 -6.46 -31.26
C GLU A 438 -0.15 -7.08 -30.01
N ARG A 439 0.02 -8.41 -29.98
CA ARG A 439 0.68 -9.11 -28.87
C ARG A 439 2.14 -8.69 -28.74
N GLN A 440 2.88 -8.66 -29.85
CA GLN A 440 4.28 -8.23 -29.84
C GLN A 440 4.43 -6.77 -29.43
N GLN A 441 3.57 -5.88 -29.94
CA GLN A 441 3.56 -4.47 -29.55
C GLN A 441 3.25 -4.33 -28.05
N ALA A 442 2.23 -5.02 -27.53
CA ALA A 442 1.87 -5.00 -26.12
C ALA A 442 3.03 -5.47 -25.24
N GLN A 443 3.68 -6.58 -25.63
CA GLN A 443 4.83 -7.10 -24.90
C GLN A 443 5.98 -6.10 -24.83
N GLN A 444 6.30 -5.44 -25.93
CA GLN A 444 7.35 -4.42 -25.99
C GLN A 444 7.02 -3.20 -25.12
N LEU A 445 5.79 -2.68 -25.23
CA LEU A 445 5.34 -1.51 -24.46
C LEU A 445 5.36 -1.79 -22.95
N LEU A 446 4.92 -2.98 -22.51
CA LEU A 446 4.97 -3.36 -21.10
C LEU A 446 6.40 -3.49 -20.59
N ARG A 447 7.34 -4.02 -21.39
CA ARG A 447 8.76 -4.06 -21.02
C ARG A 447 9.31 -2.65 -20.76
N GLN A 448 8.95 -1.67 -21.59
CA GLN A 448 9.33 -0.28 -21.35
C GLN A 448 8.67 0.29 -20.07
N ALA A 449 7.37 0.03 -19.86
CA ALA A 449 6.67 0.50 -18.68
C ALA A 449 7.22 -0.12 -17.38
N MET A 450 7.69 -1.37 -17.40
CA MET A 450 8.34 -2.02 -16.26
C MET A 450 9.64 -1.32 -15.82
N LEU A 451 10.34 -0.62 -16.71
CA LEU A 451 11.52 0.19 -16.35
C LEU A 451 11.19 1.35 -15.40
N SER A 452 9.93 1.79 -15.38
CA SER A 452 9.42 2.78 -14.41
C SER A 452 8.84 2.13 -13.14
N TYR A 453 9.04 0.83 -12.95
CA TYR A 453 8.54 0.04 -11.82
C TYR A 453 7.02 0.05 -11.64
N HIS A 454 6.26 0.38 -12.67
CA HIS A 454 4.81 0.46 -12.58
C HIS A 454 4.20 -0.93 -12.32
N PRO A 455 3.48 -1.16 -11.20
CA PRO A 455 3.05 -2.50 -10.80
C PRO A 455 2.04 -3.12 -11.79
N GLU A 456 1.21 -2.30 -12.42
CA GLU A 456 0.23 -2.75 -13.41
C GLU A 456 0.90 -3.29 -14.67
N ALA A 457 2.04 -2.71 -15.08
CA ALA A 457 2.82 -3.21 -16.20
C ALA A 457 3.37 -4.62 -15.92
N PHE A 458 3.90 -4.85 -14.71
CA PHE A 458 4.32 -6.19 -14.29
C PHE A 458 3.16 -7.18 -14.27
N TYR A 459 2.01 -6.78 -13.71
CA TYR A 459 0.82 -7.63 -13.67
C TYR A 459 0.33 -8.01 -15.06
N LEU A 460 0.19 -7.02 -15.96
CA LEU A 460 -0.27 -7.25 -17.33
C LEU A 460 0.72 -8.10 -18.13
N TYR A 461 2.02 -7.94 -17.88
CA TYR A 461 3.03 -8.77 -18.52
C TYR A 461 2.92 -10.24 -18.06
N GLY A 462 2.80 -10.49 -16.76
CA GLY A 462 2.54 -11.82 -16.21
C GLY A 462 1.25 -12.43 -16.76
N TYR A 463 0.18 -11.63 -16.87
CA TYR A 463 -1.10 -12.06 -17.44
C TYR A 463 -0.98 -12.48 -18.91
N GLY A 464 -0.22 -11.70 -19.70
CA GLY A 464 0.05 -12.03 -21.11
C GLY A 464 0.84 -13.34 -21.28
N LEU A 465 1.81 -13.62 -20.40
CA LEU A 465 2.54 -14.89 -20.38
C LEU A 465 1.62 -16.05 -19.97
N GLU A 466 0.82 -15.88 -18.94
CA GLU A 466 -0.14 -16.90 -18.48
C GLU A 466 -1.14 -17.30 -19.59
N ARG A 467 -1.61 -16.32 -20.35
CA ARG A 467 -2.53 -16.52 -21.49
C ARG A 467 -1.83 -17.01 -22.75
N ARG A 468 -0.50 -17.15 -22.74
CA ARG A 468 0.31 -17.48 -23.92
C ARG A 468 0.12 -16.47 -25.07
N TRP A 469 -0.18 -15.22 -24.72
CA TRP A 469 -0.25 -14.12 -25.68
C TRP A 469 1.14 -13.55 -25.99
N PHE A 470 2.06 -13.66 -25.05
CA PHE A 470 3.44 -13.21 -25.20
C PHE A 470 4.35 -14.42 -25.46
N ALA A 471 5.42 -14.16 -26.19
CA ALA A 471 6.49 -15.14 -26.35
C ALA A 471 7.10 -15.50 -24.99
N ASP A 472 7.61 -16.73 -24.89
CA ASP A 472 8.27 -17.20 -23.67
C ASP A 472 9.37 -16.24 -23.23
N ASP A 473 9.44 -16.00 -21.93
CA ASP A 473 10.43 -15.14 -21.29
C ASP A 473 11.35 -16.00 -20.39
N SER A 474 12.48 -15.43 -19.99
CA SER A 474 13.42 -16.05 -19.05
C SER A 474 12.80 -16.28 -17.67
N GLN A 475 11.74 -15.53 -17.33
CA GLN A 475 11.03 -15.63 -16.08
C GLN A 475 9.57 -16.06 -16.29
N PRO A 476 9.02 -16.93 -15.44
CA PRO A 476 7.63 -17.37 -15.52
C PRO A 476 6.65 -16.27 -15.09
N ALA A 477 5.36 -16.41 -15.44
CA ALA A 477 4.31 -15.43 -15.14
C ALA A 477 4.21 -15.06 -13.65
N ASN A 478 4.36 -16.04 -12.76
CA ASN A 478 4.32 -15.82 -11.31
C ASN A 478 5.43 -14.89 -10.80
N TYR A 479 6.60 -14.86 -11.45
CA TYR A 479 7.66 -13.88 -11.12
C TYR A 479 7.15 -12.45 -11.33
N TYR A 480 6.50 -12.15 -12.45
CA TYR A 480 5.98 -10.83 -12.75
C TYR A 480 4.81 -10.45 -11.85
N TYR A 481 3.93 -11.40 -11.52
CA TYR A 481 2.90 -11.19 -10.51
C TYR A 481 3.50 -10.89 -9.14
N GLN A 482 4.58 -11.57 -8.76
CA GLN A 482 5.29 -11.29 -7.53
C GLN A 482 5.87 -9.88 -7.55
N GLN A 483 6.51 -9.44 -8.64
CA GLN A 483 7.02 -8.08 -8.76
C GLN A 483 5.91 -7.02 -8.63
N ALA A 484 4.73 -7.27 -9.18
CA ALA A 484 3.58 -6.39 -9.01
C ALA A 484 3.01 -6.41 -7.58
N ALA A 485 2.84 -7.59 -7.01
CA ALA A 485 2.32 -7.78 -5.65
C ALA A 485 3.24 -7.17 -4.58
N GLU A 486 4.54 -7.31 -4.79
CA GLU A 486 5.56 -6.69 -3.95
C GLU A 486 5.55 -5.16 -3.99
N ARG A 487 4.90 -4.57 -5.00
CA ARG A 487 4.60 -3.14 -5.13
C ARG A 487 3.16 -2.81 -4.73
N PHE A 488 2.57 -3.66 -3.90
CA PHE A 488 1.23 -3.52 -3.33
C PHE A 488 0.09 -3.47 -4.35
N PHE A 489 0.27 -4.07 -5.53
CA PHE A 489 -0.81 -4.17 -6.52
C PHE A 489 -1.79 -5.29 -6.15
N ALA A 490 -2.97 -4.91 -5.71
CA ALA A 490 -3.96 -5.83 -5.13
C ALA A 490 -4.38 -6.97 -6.07
N ARG A 491 -4.53 -6.70 -7.38
CA ARG A 491 -4.87 -7.74 -8.38
C ARG A 491 -3.79 -8.81 -8.48
N ALA A 492 -2.51 -8.42 -8.38
CA ALA A 492 -1.40 -9.35 -8.40
C ALA A 492 -1.35 -10.17 -7.10
N MET A 493 -1.60 -9.55 -5.94
CA MET A 493 -1.68 -10.27 -4.67
C MET A 493 -2.81 -11.30 -4.67
N LEU A 494 -3.99 -10.91 -5.18
CA LEU A 494 -5.12 -11.83 -5.35
C LEU A 494 -4.76 -13.00 -6.27
N ARG A 495 -4.14 -12.72 -7.42
CA ARG A 495 -3.73 -13.77 -8.37
C ARG A 495 -2.71 -14.72 -7.76
N LEU A 496 -1.66 -14.20 -7.10
CA LEU A 496 -0.67 -15.02 -6.40
C LEU A 496 -1.29 -15.85 -5.29
N GLY A 497 -2.18 -15.26 -4.50
CA GLY A 497 -2.90 -15.98 -3.46
C GLY A 497 -3.64 -17.19 -4.02
N ASN A 498 -4.35 -17.02 -5.14
CA ASN A 498 -5.04 -18.11 -5.82
C ASN A 498 -4.06 -19.13 -6.42
N LEU A 499 -2.99 -18.68 -7.09
CA LEU A 499 -1.97 -19.58 -7.65
C LEU A 499 -1.33 -20.49 -6.60
N TYR A 500 -0.97 -19.94 -5.44
CA TYR A 500 -0.40 -20.72 -4.34
C TYR A 500 -1.44 -21.61 -3.64
N ARG A 501 -2.71 -21.21 -3.60
CA ARG A 501 -3.78 -22.06 -3.07
C ARG A 501 -4.06 -23.24 -3.98
N ASP A 502 -4.24 -22.98 -5.27
CA ASP A 502 -4.70 -23.97 -6.24
C ASP A 502 -3.55 -24.83 -6.79
N GLY A 503 -2.30 -24.39 -6.61
CA GLY A 503 -1.11 -25.10 -7.14
C GLY A 503 -0.93 -24.96 -8.66
N GLU A 504 -1.55 -23.94 -9.27
CA GLU A 504 -1.42 -23.65 -10.69
C GLU A 504 -0.10 -22.89 -10.97
N PHE A 505 0.71 -23.36 -11.90
CA PHE A 505 2.01 -22.76 -12.29
C PHE A 505 3.05 -22.66 -11.18
N VAL A 506 2.67 -22.85 -9.92
CA VAL A 506 3.54 -22.89 -8.73
C VAL A 506 3.14 -24.09 -7.88
N LYS A 507 4.07 -24.60 -7.07
CA LYS A 507 3.72 -25.61 -6.07
C LYS A 507 2.73 -25.02 -5.08
N ALA A 508 1.65 -25.73 -4.78
CA ALA A 508 0.68 -25.31 -3.77
C ALA A 508 1.38 -25.02 -2.42
N ASP A 509 1.12 -23.83 -1.89
CA ASP A 509 1.62 -23.38 -0.60
C ASP A 509 0.54 -22.52 0.09
N PRO A 510 -0.33 -23.14 0.90
CA PRO A 510 -1.40 -22.45 1.58
C PRO A 510 -0.93 -21.30 2.48
N LEU A 511 0.28 -21.39 3.03
CA LEU A 511 0.85 -20.32 3.86
C LEU A 511 1.17 -19.09 3.02
N GLN A 512 1.77 -19.26 1.84
CA GLN A 512 1.99 -18.16 0.90
C GLN A 512 0.66 -17.61 0.37
N ALA A 513 -0.29 -18.49 0.04
CA ALA A 513 -1.62 -18.09 -0.37
C ALA A 513 -2.28 -17.16 0.66
N SER A 514 -2.31 -17.59 1.91
CA SER A 514 -2.89 -16.83 3.00
C SER A 514 -2.20 -15.47 3.20
N ARG A 515 -0.87 -15.41 3.11
CA ARG A 515 -0.10 -14.16 3.23
C ARG A 515 -0.49 -13.14 2.15
N TRP A 516 -0.50 -13.55 0.88
CA TRP A 516 -0.83 -12.65 -0.22
C TRP A 516 -2.29 -12.18 -0.18
N LEU A 517 -3.22 -13.10 0.10
CA LEU A 517 -4.64 -12.77 0.25
C LEU A 517 -4.90 -11.84 1.42
N TYR A 518 -4.19 -12.05 2.54
CA TYR A 518 -4.30 -11.16 3.69
C TYR A 518 -3.74 -9.76 3.40
N LEU A 519 -2.56 -9.65 2.80
CA LEU A 519 -1.99 -8.36 2.40
C LEU A 519 -2.93 -7.60 1.46
N CYS A 520 -3.55 -8.31 0.52
CA CYS A 520 -4.56 -7.77 -0.36
C CYS A 520 -5.83 -7.32 0.40
N THR A 521 -6.28 -8.11 1.38
CA THR A 521 -7.42 -7.74 2.26
C THR A 521 -7.13 -6.45 3.01
N ARG A 522 -5.91 -6.28 3.49
CA ARG A 522 -5.47 -5.04 4.16
C ARG A 522 -5.49 -3.82 3.26
N GLN A 523 -5.54 -3.99 1.94
CA GLN A 523 -5.80 -2.90 0.98
C GLN A 523 -7.29 -2.63 0.77
N GLY A 524 -8.15 -3.24 1.55
CA GLY A 524 -9.59 -3.00 1.47
C GLY A 524 -10.30 -3.80 0.38
N ILE A 525 -9.67 -4.83 -0.21
CA ILE A 525 -10.23 -5.58 -1.32
C ILE A 525 -11.13 -6.73 -0.82
N ALA A 526 -12.43 -6.57 -1.03
CA ALA A 526 -13.45 -7.53 -0.60
C ALA A 526 -13.24 -8.97 -1.13
N ALA A 527 -12.78 -9.11 -2.38
CA ALA A 527 -12.50 -10.42 -2.96
C ALA A 527 -11.38 -11.15 -2.22
N CYS A 528 -10.34 -10.44 -1.77
CA CYS A 528 -9.25 -11.04 -1.00
C CYS A 528 -9.72 -11.50 0.37
N ALA A 529 -10.50 -10.67 1.06
CA ALA A 529 -11.13 -11.05 2.32
C ALA A 529 -11.99 -12.30 2.17
N PHE A 530 -12.79 -12.35 1.11
CA PHE A 530 -13.60 -13.54 0.81
C PHE A 530 -12.74 -14.81 0.71
N HIS A 531 -11.63 -14.78 -0.03
CA HIS A 531 -10.74 -15.95 -0.17
C HIS A 531 -10.04 -16.33 1.14
N VAL A 532 -9.63 -15.36 1.97
CA VAL A 532 -9.13 -15.65 3.32
C VAL A 532 -10.22 -16.32 4.17
N GLY A 533 -11.46 -15.80 4.08
CA GLY A 533 -12.62 -16.40 4.74
C GLY A 533 -12.86 -17.85 4.30
N VAL A 534 -12.73 -18.16 3.00
CA VAL A 534 -12.85 -19.55 2.48
C VAL A 534 -11.77 -20.45 3.08
N MET A 535 -10.51 -20.01 3.08
CA MET A 535 -9.42 -20.81 3.66
C MET A 535 -9.64 -21.10 5.14
N LEU A 536 -10.16 -20.15 5.92
CA LEU A 536 -10.50 -20.33 7.34
C LEU A 536 -11.76 -21.18 7.55
N ASP A 537 -12.75 -21.09 6.70
CA ASP A 537 -14.01 -21.83 6.79
C ASP A 537 -13.81 -23.33 6.45
N ASP A 538 -13.01 -23.59 5.40
CA ASP A 538 -12.78 -24.94 4.89
C ASP A 538 -11.53 -25.61 5.52
N GLY A 539 -10.64 -24.85 6.18
CA GLY A 539 -9.40 -25.35 6.77
C GLY A 539 -8.33 -25.69 5.72
N GLU A 540 -8.35 -24.99 4.57
CA GLU A 540 -7.41 -25.26 3.49
C GLU A 540 -5.98 -24.81 3.83
N GLY A 541 -5.18 -25.73 4.36
CA GLY A 541 -3.76 -25.54 4.69
C GLY A 541 -3.50 -24.63 5.90
N ILE A 542 -4.55 -24.18 6.56
CA ILE A 542 -4.55 -23.48 7.85
C ILE A 542 -5.64 -24.07 8.73
N SER A 543 -5.54 -23.92 10.04
CA SER A 543 -6.57 -24.44 10.95
C SER A 543 -7.93 -23.80 10.65
N ALA A 544 -8.98 -24.63 10.52
CA ALA A 544 -10.33 -24.14 10.34
C ALA A 544 -10.77 -23.29 11.52
N ASP A 545 -11.27 -22.09 11.24
CA ASP A 545 -11.88 -21.17 12.20
C ASP A 545 -13.07 -20.44 11.57
N PRO A 546 -14.28 -21.03 11.64
CA PRO A 546 -15.47 -20.42 11.06
C PRO A 546 -15.84 -19.07 11.70
N ALA A 547 -15.48 -18.82 12.98
CA ALA A 547 -15.73 -17.54 13.62
C ALA A 547 -14.81 -16.44 13.06
N ALA A 548 -13.54 -16.77 12.78
CA ALA A 548 -12.65 -15.87 12.07
C ALA A 548 -13.10 -15.68 10.62
N ALA A 549 -13.47 -16.76 9.90
CA ALA A 549 -14.00 -16.68 8.54
C ALA A 549 -15.16 -15.71 8.42
N MET A 550 -16.07 -15.74 9.39
CA MET A 550 -17.22 -14.85 9.44
C MET A 550 -16.83 -13.36 9.46
N ARG A 551 -15.74 -12.98 10.14
CA ARG A 551 -15.26 -11.58 10.16
C ARG A 551 -14.80 -11.15 8.78
N PHE A 552 -14.07 -12.02 8.07
CA PHE A 552 -13.62 -11.75 6.72
C PHE A 552 -14.77 -11.68 5.70
N TYR A 553 -15.76 -12.56 5.84
CA TYR A 553 -16.97 -12.48 5.02
C TYR A 553 -17.79 -11.23 5.33
N SER A 554 -17.91 -10.83 6.62
CA SER A 554 -18.59 -9.58 7.01
C SER A 554 -17.94 -8.36 6.36
N PHE A 555 -16.59 -8.27 6.38
CA PHE A 555 -15.86 -7.21 5.70
C PHE A 555 -16.17 -7.15 4.19
N GLY A 556 -16.21 -8.30 3.52
CA GLY A 556 -16.58 -8.37 2.10
C GLY A 556 -18.05 -8.04 1.85
N ALA A 557 -18.94 -8.46 2.75
CA ALA A 557 -20.37 -8.22 2.69
C ALA A 557 -20.73 -6.73 2.87
N GLU A 558 -20.06 -6.04 3.78
CA GLU A 558 -20.21 -4.58 3.99
C GLU A 558 -19.87 -3.78 2.73
N GLN A 559 -18.95 -4.26 1.91
CA GLN A 559 -18.63 -3.68 0.60
C GLN A 559 -19.56 -4.18 -0.51
N GLY A 560 -20.55 -4.99 -0.17
CA GLY A 560 -21.52 -5.52 -1.13
C GLY A 560 -20.95 -6.59 -2.06
N TYR A 561 -19.89 -7.30 -1.69
CA TYR A 561 -19.33 -8.39 -2.48
C TYR A 561 -20.24 -9.62 -2.41
N ALA A 562 -20.89 -9.96 -3.53
CA ALA A 562 -21.92 -10.98 -3.58
C ALA A 562 -21.48 -12.37 -3.06
N PRO A 563 -20.27 -12.89 -3.37
CA PRO A 563 -19.81 -14.16 -2.79
C PRO A 563 -19.68 -14.12 -1.26
N ALA A 564 -19.24 -12.99 -0.69
CA ALA A 564 -19.11 -12.83 0.76
C ALA A 564 -20.49 -12.75 1.43
N LEU A 565 -21.45 -11.99 0.85
CA LEU A 565 -22.83 -11.93 1.29
C LEU A 565 -23.48 -13.32 1.32
N ASN A 566 -23.27 -14.10 0.25
CA ASN A 566 -23.78 -15.47 0.16
C ASN A 566 -23.19 -16.37 1.25
N ARG A 567 -21.85 -16.41 1.42
CA ARG A 567 -21.20 -17.24 2.45
C ARG A 567 -21.60 -16.83 3.85
N LEU A 568 -21.62 -15.51 4.15
CA LEU A 568 -22.08 -15.02 5.44
C LEU A 568 -23.54 -15.39 5.73
N GLY A 569 -24.41 -15.30 4.73
CA GLY A 569 -25.80 -15.75 4.83
C GLY A 569 -25.91 -17.24 5.15
N LEU A 570 -25.09 -18.09 4.52
CA LEU A 570 -25.05 -19.52 4.83
C LEU A 570 -24.50 -19.82 6.23
N LEU A 571 -23.54 -19.06 6.74
CA LEU A 571 -23.04 -19.22 8.11
C LEU A 571 -24.14 -18.94 9.14
N TYR A 572 -24.95 -17.88 8.95
CA TYR A 572 -26.12 -17.61 9.79
C TYR A 572 -27.25 -18.64 9.59
N LEU A 573 -27.42 -19.17 8.39
CA LEU A 573 -28.45 -20.16 8.10
C LEU A 573 -28.21 -21.48 8.84
N PHE A 574 -26.94 -21.93 8.89
CA PHE A 574 -26.55 -23.24 9.43
C PHE A 574 -25.91 -23.15 10.81
N GLY A 575 -25.82 -21.98 11.41
CA GLY A 575 -25.22 -21.81 12.72
C GLY A 575 -23.72 -22.14 12.79
N LYS A 576 -22.99 -22.01 11.66
CA LYS A 576 -21.57 -22.34 11.60
C LYS A 576 -20.73 -21.14 12.06
N GLY A 577 -20.10 -21.27 13.23
CA GLY A 577 -19.31 -20.17 13.83
C GLY A 577 -20.12 -19.06 14.50
N THR A 578 -21.43 -19.14 14.46
CA THR A 578 -22.39 -18.20 15.05
C THR A 578 -23.69 -18.96 15.38
N PRO A 579 -24.54 -18.51 16.31
CA PRO A 579 -25.90 -19.02 16.44
C PRO A 579 -26.69 -18.87 15.13
N GLU A 580 -27.60 -19.79 14.89
CA GLU A 580 -28.52 -19.69 13.73
C GLU A 580 -29.35 -18.41 13.81
N ASP A 581 -29.43 -17.70 12.67
CA ASP A 581 -30.28 -16.53 12.47
C ASP A 581 -30.86 -16.54 11.06
N PRO A 582 -32.00 -17.24 10.84
CA PRO A 582 -32.61 -17.36 9.53
C PRO A 582 -33.07 -16.02 8.94
N VAL A 583 -33.44 -15.06 9.78
CA VAL A 583 -33.89 -13.74 9.32
C VAL A 583 -32.72 -13.00 8.66
N LYS A 584 -31.61 -12.94 9.38
CA LYS A 584 -30.36 -12.33 8.87
C LYS A 584 -29.79 -13.07 7.67
N ALA A 585 -29.90 -14.41 7.67
CA ALA A 585 -29.50 -15.25 6.55
C ALA A 585 -30.27 -14.88 5.27
N VAL A 586 -31.60 -14.77 5.37
CA VAL A 586 -32.45 -14.39 4.23
C VAL A 586 -32.11 -12.99 3.72
N GLU A 587 -31.92 -12.01 4.60
CA GLU A 587 -31.54 -10.64 4.22
C GLU A 587 -30.23 -10.63 3.42
N LEU A 588 -29.19 -11.33 3.90
CA LEU A 588 -27.88 -11.41 3.24
C LEU A 588 -27.97 -12.17 1.91
N LEU A 589 -28.70 -13.28 1.87
CA LEU A 589 -28.91 -14.04 0.64
C LEU A 589 -29.71 -13.24 -0.40
N GLN A 590 -30.72 -12.44 0.00
CA GLN A 590 -31.44 -11.55 -0.90
C GLN A 590 -30.53 -10.45 -1.47
N GLN A 591 -29.67 -9.86 -0.66
CA GLN A 591 -28.67 -8.92 -1.14
C GLN A 591 -27.69 -9.59 -2.12
N ALA A 592 -27.24 -10.81 -1.85
CA ALA A 592 -26.38 -11.54 -2.77
C ALA A 592 -27.09 -11.88 -4.09
N ALA A 593 -28.35 -12.34 -4.03
CA ALA A 593 -29.16 -12.67 -5.20
C ALA A 593 -29.43 -11.44 -6.07
N SER A 594 -29.72 -10.27 -5.46
CA SER A 594 -29.92 -9.00 -6.19
C SER A 594 -28.65 -8.57 -6.96
N LYS A 595 -27.47 -9.08 -6.56
CA LYS A 595 -26.18 -8.86 -7.23
C LYS A 595 -25.79 -10.01 -8.17
N GLY A 596 -26.73 -10.88 -8.48
CA GLY A 596 -26.55 -11.97 -9.45
C GLY A 596 -25.95 -13.25 -8.88
N SER A 597 -25.93 -13.44 -7.55
CA SER A 597 -25.43 -14.69 -6.98
C SER A 597 -26.39 -15.86 -7.24
N VAL A 598 -26.04 -16.70 -8.19
CA VAL A 598 -26.80 -17.93 -8.54
C VAL A 598 -26.96 -18.86 -7.32
N SER A 599 -25.90 -19.00 -6.51
CA SER A 599 -25.95 -19.81 -5.28
C SER A 599 -26.94 -19.24 -4.26
N ALA A 600 -26.92 -17.93 -4.02
CA ALA A 600 -27.86 -17.29 -3.09
C ALA A 600 -29.32 -17.43 -3.56
N SER A 601 -29.58 -17.23 -4.84
CA SER A 601 -30.90 -17.47 -5.42
C SER A 601 -31.35 -18.93 -5.25
N TYR A 602 -30.46 -19.90 -5.43
CA TYR A 602 -30.78 -21.30 -5.17
C TYR A 602 -31.16 -21.54 -3.69
N TYR A 603 -30.39 -21.06 -2.74
CA TYR A 603 -30.69 -21.24 -1.31
C TYR A 603 -31.99 -20.52 -0.89
N LEU A 604 -32.27 -19.33 -1.41
CA LEU A 604 -33.55 -18.66 -1.19
C LEU A 604 -34.71 -19.46 -1.77
N GLY A 605 -34.55 -20.00 -2.99
CA GLY A 605 -35.53 -20.90 -3.59
C GLY A 605 -35.82 -22.10 -2.69
N LEU A 606 -34.79 -22.72 -2.13
CA LEU A 606 -34.90 -23.86 -1.23
C LEU A 606 -35.63 -23.48 0.08
N LEU A 607 -35.24 -22.36 0.73
CA LEU A 607 -35.86 -21.88 1.96
C LEU A 607 -37.35 -21.63 1.80
N TYR A 608 -37.78 -20.95 0.74
CA TYR A 608 -39.19 -20.70 0.48
C TYR A 608 -39.95 -21.95 0.01
N PHE A 609 -39.25 -22.91 -0.61
CA PHE A 609 -39.84 -24.19 -1.00
C PHE A 609 -40.13 -25.08 0.21
N GLU A 610 -39.15 -25.24 1.11
CA GLU A 610 -39.26 -26.11 2.27
C GLU A 610 -40.14 -25.52 3.38
N GLY A 611 -40.06 -24.20 3.59
CA GLY A 611 -40.86 -23.50 4.61
C GLY A 611 -40.49 -23.81 6.06
N GLN A 612 -39.25 -24.29 6.30
CA GLN A 612 -38.81 -24.69 7.64
C GLN A 612 -38.35 -23.50 8.49
N GLN A 613 -37.61 -22.58 7.90
CA GLN A 613 -37.00 -21.42 8.56
C GLN A 613 -37.66 -20.09 8.18
N VAL A 614 -38.44 -20.09 7.11
CA VAL A 614 -39.28 -19.00 6.64
C VAL A 614 -40.63 -19.56 6.21
N SER A 615 -41.70 -18.75 6.17
CA SER A 615 -42.99 -19.20 5.69
C SER A 615 -42.88 -19.72 4.25
N ARG A 616 -43.45 -20.90 4.00
CA ARG A 616 -43.46 -21.53 2.69
C ARG A 616 -44.15 -20.63 1.65
N ASP A 617 -43.45 -20.34 0.57
CA ASP A 617 -43.96 -19.52 -0.54
C ASP A 617 -43.46 -20.09 -1.87
N LEU A 618 -44.28 -20.88 -2.50
CA LEU A 618 -43.96 -21.58 -3.74
C LEU A 618 -43.80 -20.62 -4.94
N VAL A 619 -44.44 -19.43 -4.88
CA VAL A 619 -44.26 -18.43 -5.93
C VAL A 619 -42.88 -17.83 -5.88
N LYS A 620 -42.44 -17.39 -4.70
CA LYS A 620 -41.08 -16.89 -4.49
C LYS A 620 -40.03 -18.00 -4.72
N ALA A 621 -40.29 -19.21 -4.25
CA ALA A 621 -39.41 -20.33 -4.47
C ALA A 621 -39.11 -20.54 -5.95
N ARG A 622 -40.17 -20.55 -6.78
CA ARG A 622 -40.03 -20.70 -8.24
C ARG A 622 -39.27 -19.54 -8.86
N GLN A 623 -39.60 -18.30 -8.49
CA GLN A 623 -38.89 -17.11 -8.99
C GLN A 623 -37.39 -17.18 -8.71
N TYR A 624 -36.99 -17.58 -7.50
CA TYR A 624 -35.57 -17.71 -7.13
C TYR A 624 -34.89 -18.88 -7.83
N PHE A 625 -35.56 -20.03 -8.04
CA PHE A 625 -35.00 -21.11 -8.84
C PHE A 625 -34.86 -20.70 -10.32
N GLU A 626 -35.76 -19.90 -10.88
CA GLU A 626 -35.64 -19.37 -12.24
C GLU A 626 -34.44 -18.40 -12.35
N GLN A 627 -34.18 -17.58 -11.33
CA GLN A 627 -32.95 -16.78 -11.26
C GLN A 627 -31.68 -17.62 -11.13
N ALA A 628 -31.80 -18.82 -10.57
CA ALA A 628 -30.71 -19.77 -10.36
C ALA A 628 -30.67 -20.90 -11.40
N GLN A 629 -31.26 -20.74 -12.58
CA GLN A 629 -31.39 -21.82 -13.58
C GLN A 629 -30.06 -22.42 -14.05
N GLU A 630 -28.95 -21.69 -13.88
CA GLU A 630 -27.61 -22.22 -14.14
C GLU A 630 -27.15 -23.21 -13.07
N HIS A 631 -27.74 -23.16 -11.87
CA HIS A 631 -27.43 -24.08 -10.78
C HIS A 631 -28.08 -25.45 -11.02
N PRO A 632 -27.31 -26.56 -11.06
CA PRO A 632 -27.86 -27.88 -11.44
C PRO A 632 -29.05 -28.31 -10.57
N LYS A 633 -29.00 -28.06 -9.26
CA LYS A 633 -30.08 -28.42 -8.33
C LYS A 633 -31.31 -27.53 -8.54
N ALA A 634 -31.16 -26.22 -8.83
CA ALA A 634 -32.29 -25.34 -9.10
C ALA A 634 -33.01 -25.78 -10.38
N ARG A 635 -32.27 -26.17 -11.41
CA ARG A 635 -32.82 -26.76 -12.66
C ARG A 635 -33.64 -28.01 -12.38
N TYR A 636 -33.12 -28.90 -11.53
CA TYR A 636 -33.85 -30.10 -11.11
C TYR A 636 -35.20 -29.77 -10.47
N TYR A 637 -35.25 -28.76 -9.55
CA TYR A 637 -36.50 -28.29 -8.93
C TYR A 637 -37.48 -27.74 -9.97
N LEU A 638 -37.00 -26.97 -10.95
CA LEU A 638 -37.85 -26.41 -12.01
C LEU A 638 -38.41 -27.49 -12.94
N GLU A 639 -37.59 -28.43 -13.38
CA GLU A 639 -37.99 -29.53 -14.25
C GLU A 639 -39.01 -30.47 -13.59
N ASN A 640 -38.89 -30.69 -12.29
CA ASN A 640 -39.77 -31.59 -11.53
C ASN A 640 -40.82 -30.82 -10.69
N TRP A 641 -41.04 -29.53 -10.99
CA TRP A 641 -41.85 -28.64 -10.16
C TRP A 641 -43.23 -29.18 -9.80
N GLN A 642 -43.98 -29.65 -10.77
CA GLN A 642 -45.33 -30.21 -10.55
C GLN A 642 -45.31 -31.38 -9.60
N GLN A 643 -44.38 -32.34 -9.81
CA GLN A 643 -44.27 -33.50 -8.98
C GLN A 643 -43.88 -33.19 -7.54
N LEU A 644 -42.93 -32.24 -7.35
CA LEU A 644 -42.39 -31.85 -6.03
C LEU A 644 -43.42 -30.99 -5.24
N THR A 645 -44.28 -30.24 -5.90
CA THR A 645 -45.24 -29.36 -5.22
C THR A 645 -46.58 -30.08 -4.93
N THR A 646 -46.90 -31.20 -5.57
CA THR A 646 -48.09 -32.02 -5.34
C THR A 646 -47.93 -33.08 -4.25
N GLN A 647 -46.71 -33.39 -3.84
CA GLN A 647 -46.45 -34.27 -2.70
C GLN A 647 -46.75 -33.54 -1.39
N PRO A 648 -47.53 -34.14 -0.43
CA PRO A 648 -47.69 -33.54 0.87
C PRO A 648 -46.36 -33.41 1.56
N SER A 649 -46.08 -32.23 2.16
CA SER A 649 -44.90 -31.96 2.98
C SER A 649 -44.77 -33.02 4.08
N LYS A 650 -43.65 -33.78 4.08
CA LYS A 650 -43.33 -34.73 5.17
C LYS A 650 -43.06 -34.01 6.46
#